data_d0e9be96c819539eb9729740a303a27c
#
_entry.id   d0e9be96c819539eb9729740a303a27c
#
_cell.length_a   1.000
_cell.length_b   1.000
_cell.length_c   1.000
_cell.angle_alpha   90.00
_cell.angle_beta   90.00
_cell.angle_gamma   90.00
#
_symmetry.space_group_name_H-M   'P 1'
#
loop_
_entity.id
_entity.type
_entity.pdbx_description
1 polymer ?
#
loop_
_entity_poly.entity_id
_entity_poly.type
_entity_poly.pdbx_seq_one_letter_code
_entity_poly.pdbx_strand_id
1 'polypeptide(L)'
;MENVSWKEMMKRNNEKKYFQLNKVCLAIAVVHWLLSFFTDRFIFQYVTWDFSNLTQTIKTAMTFGAKAVFLLVLIALWQGVFFFVKKADRRFVRNSLIYFGINLFVLLLVWPGIWRMDEFGILNSAVNLIPVFWQNYLTSIFYVFSLMLFPFPAGVVIVQCAVISLAAGFVITRFEKRFGKWGLLSFIPFLFFPVLDSNLYPMRMSIYAFLELILLVILVEKSKGNNNDMSCNMQTEKKKDSLFVCIVLAAIVTVWRTEAIYYVLFFPLLLWILFAKKWNRKKLVQTICGYLVLSLVLLVPQTVGDKLTSGNQYNLTSVVLPLVPLVEAADASDSCQEELAAIDEVINVEVAVQGAMENKSGISLFWGKPDFQRTDYTDEEYAQFKSAYYRLILKYPTVFLQERFTCFMQSVDLLENTTELFSKKDVPNYETFRTYPLTKPLNETLRNRTICFLEWRSASDYHQKKAGYFFVYGPFLPIAILLVSWAYCLLRKKWKQFFILSLPLIKVLLIMLTAPSRLFMYYYSLYLIGYVLLFYLLIGLWSKIWKKIGTPIAKTIRYAKRNGIKAAYYAAIERVDHKHTDALTKKALAYTGCREWSSVSGVRNTENDIVNERGKSGENNKENRKENAKENLDNEYGGYQPLISIVVPTYETKEKFLRELLDCVIRQTYSNWELIIADASKSDAVKKIVDEVEQNAGISDLIKYKHLDENKGISENTNAAIDEACGDYIALLDHDDLLTLDALEKMVERLHAPDVDDLQTVIAVYSDEDKCDTDGNRFYEPYFKPDFNLDLLLSNNYICHFLMVRADVMKAFKLRAKYDGAQDYDLVLRLALLTEEGNIILHTPSILYHWRCHEESTAINTDSKRYAYDAGREALKDYFTKKGMADQVEVTDSEHLGFYKTTYVPDIFAVRKDVAAVCGRVVKDGIVIASPDHLFDGLRIYSSGYMHRADLYMDVTTYDERALRVRSDLDVNLDEALSEGMKLVYAPELVEEI
;
A
#
# COMPACT_ATOMS: atom_id res chain seq x y z
N MET A 1 52.22 -9.13 2.83
CA MET A 1 51.77 -9.27 4.24
C MET A 1 51.47 -7.84 4.72
N GLU A 2 50.25 -7.41 4.50
CA GLU A 2 49.82 -6.04 4.78
C GLU A 2 49.41 -5.87 6.23
N ASN A 3 49.89 -4.79 6.81
CA ASN A 3 49.61 -4.37 8.17
C ASN A 3 48.14 -3.96 8.32
N VAL A 4 47.29 -4.85 8.80
CA VAL A 4 45.94 -4.51 9.26
C VAL A 4 46.07 -3.72 10.57
N SER A 5 45.67 -2.47 10.53
CA SER A 5 45.73 -1.51 11.63
C SER A 5 44.98 -2.03 12.88
N TRP A 6 45.64 -1.84 14.06
CA TRP A 6 45.04 -2.14 15.36
C TRP A 6 43.64 -1.50 15.58
N LYS A 7 43.32 -0.44 14.85
CA LYS A 7 41.99 0.20 14.85
C LYS A 7 40.89 -0.63 14.14
N GLU A 8 41.24 -1.42 13.13
CA GLU A 8 40.28 -2.33 12.48
C GLU A 8 40.06 -3.60 13.28
N MET A 9 41.08 -4.07 14.01
CA MET A 9 40.92 -5.17 14.97
C MET A 9 40.06 -4.78 16.18
N MET A 10 40.13 -3.54 16.61
CA MET A 10 39.27 -2.99 17.68
C MET A 10 37.84 -2.74 17.19
N LYS A 11 37.61 -2.41 15.92
CA LYS A 11 36.28 -2.34 15.33
C LYS A 11 35.61 -3.71 15.24
N ARG A 12 36.35 -4.77 14.90
CA ARG A 12 35.85 -6.16 14.93
C ARG A 12 35.55 -6.69 16.33
N ASN A 13 36.28 -6.21 17.35
CA ASN A 13 36.01 -6.54 18.75
C ASN A 13 34.81 -5.78 19.36
N ASN A 14 34.39 -4.65 18.77
CA ASN A 14 33.16 -3.97 19.17
C ASN A 14 31.88 -4.69 18.71
N GLU A 15 31.97 -5.61 17.74
CA GLU A 15 30.84 -6.48 17.37
C GLU A 15 30.59 -7.63 18.36
N LYS A 16 31.51 -7.92 19.28
CA LYS A 16 31.34 -8.91 20.37
C LYS A 16 30.68 -8.35 21.64
N LYS A 17 30.20 -7.10 21.64
CA LYS A 17 29.44 -6.49 22.75
C LYS A 17 27.96 -6.91 22.83
N TYR A 18 27.56 -8.07 22.30
CA TYR A 18 26.15 -8.47 22.17
C TYR A 18 25.64 -9.42 23.26
N PHE A 19 26.27 -9.53 24.41
CA PHE A 19 25.71 -10.28 25.55
C PHE A 19 25.74 -9.44 26.85
N GLN A 20 25.29 -8.19 26.81
CA GLN A 20 24.89 -7.53 28.04
C GLN A 20 23.51 -8.05 28.43
N LEU A 21 23.44 -8.91 29.44
CA LEU A 21 22.21 -9.33 30.08
C LEU A 21 21.35 -8.11 30.43
N ASN A 22 20.16 -8.00 29.84
CA ASN A 22 19.23 -6.93 30.22
C ASN A 22 18.70 -7.23 31.63
N LYS A 23 18.98 -6.33 32.57
CA LYS A 23 18.59 -6.49 33.97
C LYS A 23 17.08 -6.66 34.17
N VAL A 24 16.25 -6.00 33.35
CA VAL A 24 14.78 -6.14 33.40
C VAL A 24 14.37 -7.56 32.98
N CYS A 25 14.94 -8.09 31.91
CA CYS A 25 14.65 -9.46 31.46
C CYS A 25 15.12 -10.51 32.46
N LEU A 26 16.24 -10.27 33.12
CA LEU A 26 16.71 -11.13 34.19
C LEU A 26 15.72 -11.11 35.36
N ALA A 27 15.26 -9.93 35.78
CA ALA A 27 14.28 -9.80 36.86
C ALA A 27 12.96 -10.53 36.50
N ILE A 28 12.46 -10.35 35.28
CA ILE A 28 11.25 -11.06 34.77
C ILE A 28 11.47 -12.58 34.78
N ALA A 29 12.61 -13.06 34.32
CA ALA A 29 12.93 -14.48 34.32
C ALA A 29 12.95 -15.08 35.74
N VAL A 30 13.54 -14.36 36.69
CA VAL A 30 13.59 -14.75 38.11
C VAL A 30 12.17 -14.77 38.71
N VAL A 31 11.38 -13.73 38.49
CA VAL A 31 9.99 -13.69 38.97
C VAL A 31 9.17 -14.84 38.38
N HIS A 32 9.30 -15.09 37.06
CA HIS A 32 8.64 -16.21 36.38
C HIS A 32 9.08 -17.57 36.99
N TRP A 33 10.37 -17.73 37.23
CA TRP A 33 10.94 -18.91 37.87
C TRP A 33 10.38 -19.11 39.27
N LEU A 34 10.32 -18.06 40.11
CA LEU A 34 9.74 -18.14 41.45
C LEU A 34 8.25 -18.51 41.40
N LEU A 35 7.48 -17.91 40.50
CA LEU A 35 6.06 -18.24 40.31
C LEU A 35 5.86 -19.71 39.92
N SER A 36 6.79 -20.30 39.17
CA SER A 36 6.68 -21.70 38.76
C SER A 36 6.70 -22.71 39.93
N PHE A 37 7.23 -22.32 41.10
CA PHE A 37 7.23 -23.22 42.29
C PHE A 37 5.82 -23.47 42.85
N PHE A 38 4.91 -22.51 42.66
CA PHE A 38 3.51 -22.69 43.12
C PHE A 38 2.74 -23.79 42.32
N THR A 39 3.18 -24.06 41.12
CA THR A 39 2.44 -24.95 40.18
C THR A 39 3.29 -26.15 39.74
N ASP A 40 4.49 -26.33 40.26
CA ASP A 40 5.37 -27.47 39.93
C ASP A 40 4.76 -28.84 40.11
N ARG A 41 3.93 -28.99 41.13
CA ARG A 41 3.24 -30.25 41.40
C ARG A 41 2.35 -30.71 40.26
N PHE A 42 1.95 -29.80 39.38
CA PHE A 42 1.09 -30.14 38.26
C PHE A 42 1.77 -31.02 37.20
N ILE A 43 3.03 -30.70 36.84
CA ILE A 43 3.78 -31.47 35.83
C ILE A 43 4.57 -32.62 36.46
N PHE A 44 5.29 -32.36 37.53
CA PHE A 44 6.23 -33.35 38.09
C PHE A 44 5.58 -34.39 38.98
N GLN A 45 4.39 -34.14 39.50
CA GLN A 45 3.68 -35.10 40.35
C GLN A 45 3.14 -36.31 39.57
N TYR A 46 2.84 -36.13 38.28
CA TYR A 46 2.19 -37.14 37.43
C TYR A 46 3.17 -37.90 36.52
N VAL A 47 4.46 -37.60 36.61
CA VAL A 47 5.48 -38.37 35.89
C VAL A 47 5.65 -39.71 36.60
N THR A 48 5.21 -40.78 35.96
CA THR A 48 5.26 -42.16 36.45
C THR A 48 6.64 -42.81 36.24
N TRP A 49 7.72 -42.03 36.26
CA TRP A 49 9.04 -42.60 36.27
C TRP A 49 9.30 -43.25 37.61
N ASP A 50 9.59 -44.55 37.58
CA ASP A 50 9.89 -45.28 38.78
C ASP A 50 11.30 -44.94 39.29
N PHE A 51 11.33 -43.95 40.18
CA PHE A 51 12.53 -43.59 40.92
C PHE A 51 12.51 -44.21 42.33
N SER A 52 11.81 -45.34 42.53
CA SER A 52 11.67 -46.00 43.82
C SER A 52 13.01 -46.28 44.50
N ASN A 53 14.05 -46.59 43.68
CA ASN A 53 15.40 -46.96 44.18
C ASN A 53 16.25 -45.74 44.54
N LEU A 54 15.83 -44.51 44.32
CA LEU A 54 16.60 -43.31 44.62
C LEU A 54 16.26 -42.76 46.00
N THR A 55 17.30 -42.39 46.78
CA THR A 55 17.08 -41.73 48.08
C THR A 55 16.39 -40.37 47.91
N GLN A 56 15.65 -39.93 48.94
CA GLN A 56 14.94 -38.66 48.93
C GLN A 56 15.87 -37.47 48.65
N THR A 57 17.13 -37.55 49.15
CA THR A 57 18.18 -36.53 48.92
C THR A 57 18.50 -36.41 47.45
N ILE A 58 18.65 -37.54 46.71
CA ILE A 58 18.95 -37.52 45.28
C ILE A 58 17.75 -36.96 44.48
N LYS A 59 16.51 -37.37 44.84
CA LYS A 59 15.28 -36.82 44.21
C LYS A 59 15.19 -35.32 44.38
N THR A 60 15.50 -34.79 45.57
CA THR A 60 15.53 -33.35 45.84
C THR A 60 16.62 -32.65 45.06
N ALA A 61 17.84 -33.22 45.01
CA ALA A 61 18.91 -32.65 44.19
C ALA A 61 18.60 -32.60 42.70
N MET A 62 17.97 -33.65 42.17
CA MET A 62 17.51 -33.68 40.78
C MET A 62 16.45 -32.59 40.48
N THR A 63 15.50 -32.38 41.39
CA THR A 63 14.49 -31.32 41.27
C THR A 63 15.09 -29.93 41.23
N PHE A 64 16.04 -29.66 42.15
CA PHE A 64 16.77 -28.38 42.17
C PHE A 64 17.64 -28.20 40.91
N GLY A 65 18.30 -29.27 40.44
CA GLY A 65 19.05 -29.25 39.19
C GLY A 65 18.17 -28.91 37.99
N ALA A 66 17.01 -29.54 37.87
CA ALA A 66 16.02 -29.28 36.81
C ALA A 66 15.51 -27.83 36.88
N LYS A 67 15.26 -27.30 38.09
CA LYS A 67 14.86 -25.90 38.30
C LYS A 67 15.95 -24.91 37.91
N ALA A 68 17.20 -25.22 38.18
CA ALA A 68 18.35 -24.38 37.77
C ALA A 68 18.43 -24.31 36.21
N VAL A 69 18.28 -25.45 35.54
CA VAL A 69 18.23 -25.52 34.07
C VAL A 69 17.03 -24.71 33.54
N PHE A 70 15.87 -24.85 34.17
CA PHE A 70 14.68 -24.08 33.77
C PHE A 70 14.86 -22.57 33.90
N LEU A 71 15.55 -22.10 34.96
CA LEU A 71 15.91 -20.68 35.10
C LEU A 71 16.77 -20.20 33.94
N LEU A 72 17.76 -21.00 33.51
CA LEU A 72 18.59 -20.64 32.34
C LEU A 72 17.77 -20.55 31.06
N VAL A 73 16.84 -21.48 30.87
CA VAL A 73 15.90 -21.44 29.72
C VAL A 73 15.03 -20.18 29.77
N LEU A 74 14.48 -19.82 30.92
CA LEU A 74 13.68 -18.59 31.07
C LEU A 74 14.50 -17.32 30.81
N ILE A 75 15.76 -17.26 31.29
CA ILE A 75 16.67 -16.16 31.00
C ILE A 75 16.89 -16.03 29.49
N ALA A 76 17.22 -17.15 28.82
CA ALA A 76 17.42 -17.17 27.38
C ALA A 76 16.14 -16.75 26.61
N LEU A 77 14.98 -17.24 27.03
CA LEU A 77 13.69 -16.92 26.45
C LEU A 77 13.39 -15.41 26.53
N TRP A 78 13.43 -14.83 27.74
CA TRP A 78 13.12 -13.41 27.95
C TRP A 78 14.14 -12.47 27.30
N GLN A 79 15.42 -12.84 27.27
CA GLN A 79 16.45 -12.12 26.51
C GLN A 79 16.18 -12.19 25.00
N GLY A 80 15.78 -13.37 24.50
CA GLY A 80 15.38 -13.56 23.11
C GLY A 80 14.16 -12.71 22.72
N VAL A 81 13.13 -12.71 23.55
CA VAL A 81 11.92 -11.88 23.37
C VAL A 81 12.28 -10.38 23.32
N PHE A 82 13.09 -9.91 24.27
CA PHE A 82 13.52 -8.51 24.31
C PHE A 82 14.31 -8.11 23.05
N PHE A 83 15.26 -8.95 22.65
CA PHE A 83 16.05 -8.72 21.45
C PHE A 83 15.19 -8.71 20.19
N PHE A 84 14.24 -9.64 20.11
CA PHE A 84 13.28 -9.70 19.03
C PHE A 84 12.41 -8.44 18.97
N VAL A 85 11.81 -8.04 20.09
CA VAL A 85 10.97 -6.84 20.18
C VAL A 85 11.76 -5.58 19.81
N LYS A 86 13.02 -5.46 20.25
CA LYS A 86 13.89 -4.32 19.94
C LYS A 86 14.23 -4.22 18.45
N LYS A 87 14.39 -5.35 17.76
CA LYS A 87 14.71 -5.41 16.32
C LYS A 87 13.50 -5.46 15.41
N ALA A 88 12.35 -5.85 15.92
CA ALA A 88 11.14 -6.00 15.14
C ALA A 88 10.55 -4.65 14.71
N ASP A 89 9.83 -4.64 13.61
CA ASP A 89 9.05 -3.50 13.15
C ASP A 89 8.05 -3.07 14.24
N ARG A 90 8.03 -1.79 14.62
CA ARG A 90 7.12 -1.25 15.65
C ARG A 90 5.64 -1.53 15.34
N ARG A 91 5.24 -1.52 14.07
CA ARG A 91 3.86 -1.84 13.65
C ARG A 91 3.55 -3.31 13.91
N PHE A 92 4.50 -4.19 13.61
CA PHE A 92 4.35 -5.63 13.87
C PHE A 92 4.17 -5.91 15.36
N VAL A 93 5.01 -5.33 16.20
CA VAL A 93 4.91 -5.47 17.67
C VAL A 93 3.56 -4.94 18.17
N ARG A 94 3.18 -3.72 17.75
CA ARG A 94 1.90 -3.11 18.12
C ARG A 94 0.71 -3.98 17.72
N ASN A 95 0.65 -4.42 16.47
CA ASN A 95 -0.48 -5.20 15.94
C ASN A 95 -0.58 -6.56 16.62
N SER A 96 0.56 -7.22 16.90
CA SER A 96 0.62 -8.46 17.65
C SER A 96 0.15 -8.30 19.09
N LEU A 97 0.59 -7.24 19.79
CA LEU A 97 0.18 -6.96 21.17
C LEU A 97 -1.31 -6.62 21.28
N ILE A 98 -1.86 -5.84 20.33
CA ILE A 98 -3.29 -5.53 20.30
C ILE A 98 -4.10 -6.83 20.18
N TYR A 99 -3.74 -7.69 19.22
CA TYR A 99 -4.47 -8.92 19.00
C TYR A 99 -4.29 -9.92 20.17
N PHE A 100 -3.11 -9.97 20.76
CA PHE A 100 -2.85 -10.75 21.98
C PHE A 100 -3.71 -10.26 23.15
N GLY A 101 -3.79 -8.93 23.35
CA GLY A 101 -4.62 -8.32 24.37
C GLY A 101 -6.11 -8.66 24.21
N ILE A 102 -6.63 -8.67 22.97
CA ILE A 102 -8.00 -9.09 22.66
C ILE A 102 -8.20 -10.57 23.02
N ASN A 103 -7.32 -11.46 22.55
CA ASN A 103 -7.41 -12.89 22.86
C ASN A 103 -7.31 -13.17 24.37
N LEU A 104 -6.42 -12.48 25.07
CA LEU A 104 -6.27 -12.60 26.52
C LEU A 104 -7.51 -12.10 27.26
N PHE A 105 -8.09 -10.98 26.82
CA PHE A 105 -9.35 -10.47 27.39
C PHE A 105 -10.48 -11.49 27.26
N VAL A 106 -10.66 -12.06 26.05
CA VAL A 106 -11.70 -13.06 25.83
C VAL A 106 -11.39 -14.36 26.61
N LEU A 107 -10.11 -14.75 26.71
CA LEU A 107 -9.69 -15.89 27.54
C LEU A 107 -10.06 -15.69 29.03
N LEU A 108 -9.89 -14.49 29.56
CA LEU A 108 -10.31 -14.18 30.94
C LEU A 108 -11.82 -14.37 31.14
N LEU A 109 -12.65 -14.02 30.15
CA LEU A 109 -14.08 -14.21 30.19
C LEU A 109 -14.46 -15.71 30.17
N VAL A 110 -13.71 -16.55 29.44
CA VAL A 110 -13.96 -18.00 29.30
C VAL A 110 -12.95 -18.87 30.04
N TRP A 111 -12.26 -18.31 31.02
CA TRP A 111 -11.23 -19.00 31.79
C TRP A 111 -11.66 -20.40 32.25
N PRO A 112 -10.80 -21.44 32.14
CA PRO A 112 -9.40 -21.46 31.67
C PRO A 112 -9.24 -21.76 30.15
N GLY A 113 -10.14 -21.35 29.32
CA GLY A 113 -10.28 -21.66 27.92
C GLY A 113 -11.40 -22.66 27.65
N ILE A 114 -11.50 -23.05 26.37
CA ILE A 114 -12.52 -24.01 25.91
C ILE A 114 -11.84 -25.35 25.71
N TRP A 115 -12.19 -26.33 26.54
CA TRP A 115 -11.59 -27.66 26.58
C TRP A 115 -12.61 -28.72 26.19
N ARG A 116 -12.19 -29.73 25.45
CA ARG A 116 -13.01 -30.83 24.96
C ARG A 116 -12.30 -32.16 25.12
N MET A 117 -12.98 -33.27 24.79
CA MET A 117 -12.52 -34.63 25.08
C MET A 117 -11.10 -34.94 24.57
N ASP A 118 -10.84 -34.62 23.32
CA ASP A 118 -9.52 -34.89 22.69
C ASP A 118 -8.38 -34.11 23.37
N GLU A 119 -8.62 -32.85 23.69
CA GLU A 119 -7.64 -32.00 24.32
C GLU A 119 -7.33 -32.37 25.76
N PHE A 120 -8.29 -32.97 26.46
CA PHE A 120 -8.04 -33.55 27.80
C PHE A 120 -7.11 -34.76 27.71
N GLY A 121 -7.33 -35.64 26.73
CA GLY A 121 -6.43 -36.76 26.48
C GLY A 121 -4.98 -36.31 26.22
N ILE A 122 -4.83 -35.28 25.40
CA ILE A 122 -3.52 -34.68 25.11
C ILE A 122 -2.92 -34.02 26.36
N LEU A 123 -3.73 -33.25 27.12
CA LEU A 123 -3.32 -32.59 28.34
C LEU A 123 -2.81 -33.61 29.38
N ASN A 124 -3.58 -34.68 29.58
CA ASN A 124 -3.22 -35.74 30.52
C ASN A 124 -1.92 -36.43 30.09
N SER A 125 -1.75 -36.73 28.81
CA SER A 125 -0.51 -37.30 28.30
C SER A 125 0.66 -36.35 28.41
N ALA A 126 0.46 -35.05 28.10
CA ALA A 126 1.48 -34.02 28.21
C ALA A 126 1.93 -33.78 29.66
N VAL A 127 1.04 -33.82 30.62
CA VAL A 127 1.37 -33.74 32.05
C VAL A 127 2.27 -34.89 32.49
N ASN A 128 2.07 -36.06 31.89
CA ASN A 128 2.92 -37.25 32.12
C ASN A 128 4.14 -37.33 31.18
N LEU A 129 4.39 -36.29 30.37
CA LEU A 129 5.47 -36.26 29.39
C LEU A 129 5.40 -37.37 28.33
N ILE A 130 4.23 -37.93 28.08
CA ILE A 130 3.99 -38.97 27.09
C ILE A 130 3.48 -38.34 25.80
N PRO A 131 4.20 -38.50 24.65
CA PRO A 131 3.72 -37.99 23.38
C PRO A 131 2.53 -38.79 22.87
N VAL A 132 1.55 -38.12 22.29
CA VAL A 132 0.38 -38.74 21.64
C VAL A 132 0.60 -38.72 20.13
N PHE A 133 0.49 -39.87 19.47
CA PHE A 133 0.72 -40.00 18.03
C PHE A 133 -0.56 -40.06 17.20
N TRP A 134 -1.69 -40.50 17.78
CA TRP A 134 -2.98 -40.51 17.08
C TRP A 134 -3.46 -39.12 16.62
N GLN A 135 -2.99 -38.05 17.25
CA GLN A 135 -3.21 -36.71 16.74
C GLN A 135 -2.01 -36.14 15.95
N ASN A 136 -0.94 -35.92 16.53
CA ASN A 136 0.39 -35.58 16.05
C ASN A 136 1.30 -35.23 17.24
N TYR A 137 2.46 -35.81 17.28
CA TYR A 137 3.38 -35.64 18.40
C TYR A 137 3.84 -34.18 18.60
N LEU A 138 3.85 -33.37 17.54
CA LEU A 138 4.16 -31.93 17.66
C LEU A 138 3.14 -31.19 18.52
N THR A 139 1.88 -31.64 18.53
CA THR A 139 0.85 -31.09 19.44
C THR A 139 1.20 -31.38 20.88
N SER A 140 1.59 -32.63 21.19
CA SER A 140 2.06 -33.00 22.54
C SER A 140 3.28 -32.21 22.98
N ILE A 141 4.27 -32.03 22.08
CA ILE A 141 5.46 -31.22 22.37
C ILE A 141 5.04 -29.75 22.64
N PHE A 142 4.10 -29.22 21.87
CA PHE A 142 3.58 -27.89 22.09
C PHE A 142 2.91 -27.71 23.46
N TYR A 143 2.13 -28.71 23.89
CA TYR A 143 1.51 -28.72 25.23
C TYR A 143 2.57 -28.80 26.33
N VAL A 144 3.52 -29.72 26.20
CA VAL A 144 4.63 -29.87 27.19
C VAL A 144 5.40 -28.54 27.31
N PHE A 145 5.79 -27.94 26.18
CA PHE A 145 6.49 -26.67 26.18
C PHE A 145 5.65 -25.56 26.83
N SER A 146 4.36 -25.50 26.53
CA SER A 146 3.43 -24.50 27.08
C SER A 146 3.27 -24.66 28.60
N LEU A 147 3.14 -25.91 29.08
CA LEU A 147 3.02 -26.25 30.50
C LEU A 147 4.33 -25.99 31.26
N MET A 148 5.49 -26.12 30.60
CA MET A 148 6.78 -25.74 31.19
C MET A 148 6.88 -24.22 31.39
N LEU A 149 6.28 -23.42 30.48
CA LEU A 149 6.22 -21.97 30.64
C LEU A 149 5.17 -21.54 31.67
N PHE A 150 3.99 -22.12 31.60
CA PHE A 150 2.83 -21.82 32.45
C PHE A 150 2.20 -23.15 32.93
N PRO A 151 2.64 -23.68 34.07
CA PRO A 151 2.26 -25.02 34.51
C PRO A 151 0.83 -25.09 35.06
N PHE A 152 -0.14 -24.77 34.20
CA PHE A 152 -1.58 -24.90 34.41
C PHE A 152 -2.31 -24.96 33.06
N PRO A 153 -3.50 -25.53 32.95
CA PRO A 153 -4.17 -25.76 31.65
C PRO A 153 -4.31 -24.50 30.79
N ALA A 154 -4.75 -23.37 31.36
CA ALA A 154 -4.86 -22.12 30.60
C ALA A 154 -3.52 -21.64 30.01
N GLY A 155 -2.39 -22.10 30.53
CA GLY A 155 -1.04 -21.84 30.01
C GLY A 155 -0.88 -22.29 28.56
N VAL A 156 -1.47 -23.42 28.18
CA VAL A 156 -1.48 -23.92 26.80
C VAL A 156 -2.22 -22.93 25.89
N VAL A 157 -3.36 -22.43 26.35
CA VAL A 157 -4.17 -21.45 25.59
C VAL A 157 -3.46 -20.11 25.48
N ILE A 158 -2.80 -19.64 26.56
CA ILE A 158 -2.01 -18.39 26.56
C ILE A 158 -0.90 -18.44 25.53
N VAL A 159 -0.12 -19.53 25.50
CA VAL A 159 0.98 -19.70 24.55
C VAL A 159 0.45 -19.82 23.12
N GLN A 160 -0.66 -20.53 22.92
CA GLN A 160 -1.36 -20.59 21.64
C GLN A 160 -1.77 -19.19 21.17
N CYS A 161 -2.45 -18.41 22.02
CA CYS A 161 -2.85 -17.04 21.72
C CYS A 161 -1.64 -16.16 21.38
N ALA A 162 -0.50 -16.33 22.04
CA ALA A 162 0.72 -15.61 21.73
C ALA A 162 1.24 -15.95 20.31
N VAL A 163 1.36 -17.22 19.96
CA VAL A 163 1.80 -17.68 18.63
C VAL A 163 0.86 -17.18 17.53
N ILE A 164 -0.45 -17.34 17.73
CA ILE A 164 -1.49 -16.89 16.79
C ILE A 164 -1.43 -15.37 16.63
N SER A 165 -1.21 -14.62 17.71
CA SER A 165 -1.16 -13.16 17.67
C SER A 165 0.08 -12.64 16.94
N LEU A 166 1.20 -13.32 17.03
CA LEU A 166 2.38 -13.04 16.20
C LEU A 166 2.06 -13.29 14.71
N ALA A 167 1.37 -14.36 14.41
CA ALA A 167 0.97 -14.71 13.04
C ALA A 167 0.00 -13.67 12.45
N ALA A 168 -1.06 -13.33 13.17
CA ALA A 168 -2.02 -12.31 12.78
C ALA A 168 -1.34 -10.93 12.63
N GLY A 169 -0.52 -10.53 13.61
CA GLY A 169 0.23 -9.28 13.59
C GLY A 169 1.16 -9.16 12.38
N PHE A 170 1.77 -10.28 11.95
CA PHE A 170 2.56 -10.33 10.72
C PHE A 170 1.70 -10.01 9.49
N VAL A 171 0.55 -10.65 9.34
CA VAL A 171 -0.37 -10.44 8.20
C VAL A 171 -0.91 -9.02 8.20
N ILE A 172 -1.43 -8.53 9.34
CA ILE A 172 -2.00 -7.19 9.49
C ILE A 172 -0.96 -6.12 9.14
N THR A 173 0.28 -6.29 9.58
CA THR A 173 1.37 -5.35 9.27
C THR A 173 1.66 -5.29 7.77
N ARG A 174 1.55 -6.41 7.04
CA ARG A 174 1.70 -6.43 5.58
C ARG A 174 0.58 -5.66 4.87
N PHE A 175 -0.65 -5.79 5.37
CA PHE A 175 -1.78 -5.00 4.87
C PHE A 175 -1.58 -3.50 5.17
N GLU A 176 -1.16 -3.16 6.38
CA GLU A 176 -0.90 -1.77 6.77
C GLU A 176 0.21 -1.12 5.93
N LYS A 177 1.29 -1.84 5.65
CA LYS A 177 2.36 -1.36 4.75
C LYS A 177 1.86 -1.14 3.32
N ARG A 178 0.93 -1.96 2.84
CA ARG A 178 0.43 -1.88 1.47
C ARG A 178 -0.69 -0.85 1.29
N PHE A 179 -1.60 -0.73 2.25
CA PHE A 179 -2.83 0.05 2.13
C PHE A 179 -2.90 1.22 3.12
N GLY A 180 -1.80 1.55 3.82
CA GLY A 180 -1.75 2.58 4.84
C GLY A 180 -2.72 2.28 5.98
N LYS A 181 -3.36 3.31 6.52
CA LYS A 181 -4.31 3.18 7.65
C LYS A 181 -5.47 2.21 7.37
N TRP A 182 -5.92 2.09 6.10
CA TRP A 182 -6.96 1.15 5.71
C TRP A 182 -6.56 -0.31 5.89
N GLY A 183 -5.27 -0.60 5.89
CA GLY A 183 -4.75 -1.94 6.17
C GLY A 183 -5.13 -2.47 7.56
N LEU A 184 -5.46 -1.60 8.53
CA LEU A 184 -5.93 -2.00 9.85
C LEU A 184 -7.30 -2.71 9.82
N LEU A 185 -8.12 -2.50 8.78
CA LEU A 185 -9.36 -3.26 8.59
C LEU A 185 -9.11 -4.76 8.42
N SER A 186 -7.88 -5.18 8.15
CA SER A 186 -7.50 -6.59 8.14
C SER A 186 -7.52 -7.26 9.52
N PHE A 187 -7.75 -6.53 10.62
CA PHE A 187 -8.10 -7.12 11.91
C PHE A 187 -9.45 -7.85 11.88
N ILE A 188 -10.42 -7.38 11.07
CA ILE A 188 -11.81 -7.87 11.08
C ILE A 188 -11.92 -9.39 10.91
N PRO A 189 -11.30 -10.05 9.89
CA PRO A 189 -11.40 -11.51 9.77
C PRO A 189 -10.85 -12.27 10.99
N PHE A 190 -9.88 -11.70 11.71
CA PHE A 190 -9.34 -12.28 12.92
C PHE A 190 -10.23 -12.08 14.16
N LEU A 191 -11.20 -11.17 14.09
CA LEU A 191 -12.17 -10.88 15.14
C LEU A 191 -13.49 -11.63 14.93
N PHE A 192 -13.64 -12.39 13.86
CA PHE A 192 -14.81 -13.22 13.65
C PHE A 192 -14.93 -14.25 14.77
N PHE A 193 -16.15 -14.47 15.23
CA PHE A 193 -16.43 -15.33 16.38
C PHE A 193 -15.85 -16.74 16.23
N PRO A 194 -15.95 -17.43 15.07
CA PRO A 194 -15.31 -18.73 14.88
C PRO A 194 -13.79 -18.69 15.03
N VAL A 195 -13.15 -17.56 14.72
CA VAL A 195 -11.70 -17.40 14.88
C VAL A 195 -11.35 -17.18 16.35
N LEU A 196 -12.09 -16.31 17.05
CA LEU A 196 -11.89 -16.07 18.48
C LEU A 196 -12.16 -17.33 19.29
N ASP A 197 -13.24 -18.06 19.00
CA ASP A 197 -13.54 -19.35 19.61
C ASP A 197 -12.39 -20.34 19.42
N SER A 198 -11.94 -20.51 18.16
CA SER A 198 -10.81 -21.40 17.82
C SER A 198 -9.50 -21.02 18.49
N ASN A 199 -9.26 -19.73 18.74
CA ASN A 199 -8.06 -19.27 19.42
C ASN A 199 -8.03 -19.67 20.90
N LEU A 200 -9.20 -19.79 21.53
CA LEU A 200 -9.36 -20.13 22.95
C LEU A 200 -9.48 -21.63 23.19
N TYR A 201 -9.53 -22.39 22.13
CA TYR A 201 -9.59 -23.82 22.10
C TYR A 201 -8.21 -24.38 21.77
N PRO A 202 -7.53 -25.11 22.68
CA PRO A 202 -6.14 -25.54 22.49
C PRO A 202 -6.02 -26.69 21.47
N MET A 203 -6.56 -26.45 20.29
CA MET A 203 -6.68 -27.41 19.20
C MET A 203 -5.57 -27.24 18.18
N ARG A 204 -5.02 -28.37 17.72
CA ARG A 204 -4.01 -28.41 16.65
C ARG A 204 -4.37 -27.60 15.40
N MET A 205 -5.68 -27.43 15.12
CA MET A 205 -6.17 -26.71 13.94
C MET A 205 -5.88 -25.23 13.98
N SER A 206 -5.97 -24.62 15.15
CA SER A 206 -5.82 -23.16 15.29
C SER A 206 -4.41 -22.72 14.92
N ILE A 207 -3.38 -23.31 15.51
CA ILE A 207 -1.98 -23.01 15.16
C ILE A 207 -1.72 -23.33 13.70
N TYR A 208 -2.15 -24.51 13.22
CA TYR A 208 -1.96 -24.93 11.84
C TYR A 208 -2.51 -23.91 10.84
N ALA A 209 -3.74 -23.43 11.04
CA ALA A 209 -4.38 -22.47 10.12
C ALA A 209 -3.59 -21.15 9.99
N PHE A 210 -3.06 -20.65 11.10
CA PHE A 210 -2.26 -19.43 11.10
C PHE A 210 -0.86 -19.66 10.49
N LEU A 211 -0.24 -20.81 10.70
CA LEU A 211 1.04 -21.15 10.07
C LEU A 211 0.89 -21.30 8.54
N GLU A 212 -0.16 -21.98 8.09
CA GLU A 212 -0.48 -22.12 6.66
C GLU A 212 -0.76 -20.74 6.03
N LEU A 213 -1.51 -19.87 6.69
CA LEU A 213 -1.76 -18.50 6.25
C LEU A 213 -0.46 -17.70 6.08
N ILE A 214 0.45 -17.73 7.07
CA ILE A 214 1.75 -17.05 6.96
C ILE A 214 2.55 -17.60 5.78
N LEU A 215 2.59 -18.91 5.60
CA LEU A 215 3.30 -19.56 4.51
C LEU A 215 2.80 -19.03 3.15
N LEU A 216 1.48 -18.97 2.95
CA LEU A 216 0.89 -18.46 1.71
C LEU A 216 1.18 -16.97 1.49
N VAL A 217 1.11 -16.15 2.55
CA VAL A 217 1.45 -14.71 2.46
C VAL A 217 2.92 -14.53 2.05
N ILE A 218 3.86 -15.28 2.65
CA ILE A 218 5.29 -15.23 2.29
C ILE A 218 5.48 -15.66 0.82
N LEU A 219 4.81 -16.71 0.36
CA LEU A 219 4.90 -17.20 -1.02
C LEU A 219 4.39 -16.15 -2.02
N VAL A 220 3.26 -15.49 -1.71
CA VAL A 220 2.72 -14.40 -2.55
C VAL A 220 3.69 -13.23 -2.62
N GLU A 221 4.30 -12.82 -1.52
CA GLU A 221 5.30 -11.73 -1.51
C GLU A 221 6.54 -12.08 -2.33
N LYS A 222 7.06 -13.30 -2.17
CA LYS A 222 8.24 -13.76 -2.92
C LYS A 222 7.97 -14.01 -4.40
N SER A 223 6.72 -14.27 -4.79
CA SER A 223 6.31 -14.47 -6.18
C SER A 223 6.34 -13.17 -6.99
N LYS A 224 6.10 -12.03 -6.33
CA LYS A 224 6.23 -10.70 -6.93
C LYS A 224 7.71 -10.43 -7.13
N GLY A 225 8.18 -10.39 -8.39
CA GLY A 225 9.53 -9.97 -8.71
C GLY A 225 9.74 -8.50 -8.33
N ASN A 226 10.98 -8.11 -8.08
CA ASN A 226 11.37 -6.71 -7.93
C ASN A 226 11.00 -5.93 -9.20
N ASN A 227 9.84 -5.31 -9.23
CA ASN A 227 9.60 -4.12 -10.00
C ASN A 227 9.10 -3.09 -8.99
N ASN A 228 9.93 -2.10 -8.77
CA ASN A 228 9.65 -0.81 -8.13
C ASN A 228 8.98 -0.85 -6.73
N ASP A 229 9.75 -1.25 -5.73
CA ASP A 229 9.66 -0.72 -4.37
C ASP A 229 11.08 -0.77 -3.76
N MET A 230 11.99 0.03 -4.32
CA MET A 230 13.29 0.35 -3.73
C MET A 230 13.17 1.62 -2.89
N SER A 231 12.55 1.51 -1.74
CA SER A 231 12.81 2.40 -0.62
C SER A 231 12.85 1.58 0.66
N CYS A 232 13.82 0.72 0.76
CA CYS A 232 14.36 0.26 2.03
C CYS A 232 15.73 -0.39 1.77
N ASN A 233 16.78 0.38 2.01
CA ASN A 233 18.14 -0.12 2.17
C ASN A 233 18.16 -1.18 3.26
N MET A 234 18.06 -2.44 2.92
CA MET A 234 18.39 -3.56 3.77
C MET A 234 19.24 -4.54 3.00
N GLN A 235 20.51 -4.49 3.33
CA GLN A 235 21.66 -5.23 2.86
C GLN A 235 21.38 -6.71 2.51
N THR A 236 22.09 -7.19 1.53
CA THR A 236 22.05 -8.51 0.90
C THR A 236 22.09 -9.73 1.84
N GLU A 237 22.50 -9.60 3.09
CA GLU A 237 22.53 -10.69 4.08
C GLU A 237 21.14 -11.08 4.60
N LYS A 238 20.19 -10.16 4.75
CA LYS A 238 18.83 -10.45 5.24
C LYS A 238 17.93 -11.21 4.24
N LYS A 239 18.32 -11.35 2.97
CA LYS A 239 17.59 -12.15 1.97
C LYS A 239 17.76 -13.67 2.15
N LYS A 240 18.85 -14.12 2.78
CA LYS A 240 19.10 -15.57 3.03
C LYS A 240 18.19 -16.11 4.16
N ASP A 241 18.02 -15.35 5.23
CA ASP A 241 17.29 -15.80 6.43
C ASP A 241 15.80 -16.04 6.15
N SER A 242 15.17 -15.25 5.29
CA SER A 242 13.73 -15.35 5.02
C SER A 242 13.32 -16.57 4.18
N LEU A 243 14.25 -17.22 3.48
CA LEU A 243 13.98 -18.46 2.74
C LEU A 243 14.06 -19.69 3.66
N PHE A 244 15.04 -19.72 4.54
CA PHE A 244 15.17 -20.76 5.56
C PHE A 244 13.89 -20.84 6.41
N VAL A 245 13.39 -19.69 6.89
CA VAL A 245 12.12 -19.63 7.61
C VAL A 245 10.95 -20.19 6.80
N CYS A 246 10.89 -19.91 5.48
CA CYS A 246 9.84 -20.45 4.62
C CYS A 246 9.91 -21.98 4.51
N ILE A 247 11.11 -22.56 4.42
CA ILE A 247 11.33 -24.01 4.34
C ILE A 247 10.92 -24.70 5.65
N VAL A 248 11.38 -24.15 6.77
CA VAL A 248 11.05 -24.67 8.12
C VAL A 248 9.55 -24.62 8.35
N LEU A 249 8.94 -23.48 8.03
CA LEU A 249 7.50 -23.31 8.17
C LEU A 249 6.71 -24.27 7.27
N ALA A 250 7.13 -24.46 6.03
CA ALA A 250 6.50 -25.42 5.12
C ALA A 250 6.63 -26.87 5.62
N ALA A 251 7.80 -27.26 6.14
CA ALA A 251 8.00 -28.61 6.71
C ALA A 251 7.11 -28.83 7.95
N ILE A 252 7.01 -27.85 8.84
CA ILE A 252 6.11 -27.89 9.99
C ILE A 252 4.66 -28.03 9.54
N VAL A 253 4.19 -27.18 8.60
CA VAL A 253 2.84 -27.23 8.04
C VAL A 253 2.56 -28.61 7.42
N THR A 254 3.52 -29.17 6.69
CA THR A 254 3.39 -30.50 6.06
C THR A 254 3.10 -31.61 7.07
N VAL A 255 3.75 -31.57 8.23
CA VAL A 255 3.72 -32.66 9.21
C VAL A 255 2.65 -32.44 10.29
N TRP A 256 2.31 -31.20 10.61
CA TRP A 256 1.37 -30.89 11.72
C TRP A 256 -0.01 -31.53 11.57
N ARG A 257 -0.45 -31.78 10.32
CA ARG A 257 -1.73 -32.37 9.99
C ARG A 257 -1.59 -33.46 8.94
N THR A 258 -2.27 -34.57 9.12
CA THR A 258 -2.29 -35.68 8.17
C THR A 258 -2.75 -35.26 6.78
N GLU A 259 -3.78 -34.37 6.73
CA GLU A 259 -4.30 -33.86 5.47
C GLU A 259 -3.34 -32.91 4.75
N ALA A 260 -2.27 -32.48 5.39
CA ALA A 260 -1.26 -31.60 4.79
C ALA A 260 -0.11 -32.39 4.09
N ILE A 261 -0.14 -33.70 4.12
CA ILE A 261 0.91 -34.53 3.51
C ILE A 261 1.13 -34.25 2.01
N TYR A 262 0.10 -33.77 1.31
CA TYR A 262 0.20 -33.38 -0.10
C TYR A 262 1.25 -32.28 -0.36
N TYR A 263 1.61 -31.49 0.66
CA TYR A 263 2.69 -30.49 0.56
C TYR A 263 4.03 -31.14 0.21
N VAL A 264 4.29 -32.41 0.58
CA VAL A 264 5.52 -33.15 0.21
C VAL A 264 5.68 -33.17 -1.30
N LEU A 265 4.59 -33.33 -2.05
CA LEU A 265 4.62 -33.41 -3.51
C LEU A 265 4.48 -32.03 -4.17
N PHE A 266 3.52 -31.24 -3.74
CA PHE A 266 3.14 -29.99 -4.43
C PHE A 266 4.00 -28.78 -4.04
N PHE A 267 4.59 -28.74 -2.86
CA PHE A 267 5.44 -27.62 -2.46
C PHE A 267 6.79 -27.59 -3.21
N PRO A 268 7.52 -28.69 -3.42
CA PRO A 268 8.67 -28.75 -4.31
C PRO A 268 8.35 -28.27 -5.74
N LEU A 269 7.24 -28.74 -6.30
CA LEU A 269 6.77 -28.31 -7.62
C LEU A 269 6.50 -26.81 -7.66
N LEU A 270 5.85 -26.28 -6.63
CA LEU A 270 5.60 -24.85 -6.51
C LEU A 270 6.89 -24.04 -6.40
N LEU A 271 7.87 -24.49 -5.60
CA LEU A 271 9.20 -23.85 -5.54
C LEU A 271 9.88 -23.82 -6.90
N TRP A 272 9.77 -24.90 -7.65
CA TRP A 272 10.30 -24.96 -9.01
C TRP A 272 9.63 -23.93 -9.92
N ILE A 273 8.31 -23.86 -9.95
CA ILE A 273 7.53 -22.91 -10.77
C ILE A 273 7.85 -21.44 -10.40
N LEU A 274 7.98 -21.14 -9.11
CA LEU A 274 8.22 -19.77 -8.64
C LEU A 274 9.65 -19.28 -8.88
N PHE A 275 10.65 -20.18 -8.78
CA PHE A 275 12.05 -19.78 -8.68
C PHE A 275 13.00 -20.35 -9.75
N ALA A 276 12.57 -21.29 -10.62
CA ALA A 276 13.43 -21.90 -11.64
C ALA A 276 14.08 -20.88 -12.59
N LYS A 277 13.37 -19.81 -12.95
CA LYS A 277 13.90 -18.74 -13.80
C LYS A 277 14.78 -17.72 -13.05
N LYS A 278 14.76 -17.72 -11.70
CA LYS A 278 15.41 -16.69 -10.87
C LYS A 278 16.65 -17.19 -10.14
N TRP A 279 16.75 -18.49 -9.95
CA TRP A 279 17.80 -19.11 -9.15
C TRP A 279 18.65 -20.04 -9.99
N ASN A 280 19.95 -20.16 -9.60
CA ASN A 280 20.79 -21.22 -10.12
C ASN A 280 20.16 -22.58 -9.77
N ARG A 281 20.15 -23.50 -10.75
CA ARG A 281 19.59 -24.86 -10.63
C ARG A 281 20.11 -25.61 -9.38
N LYS A 282 21.41 -25.48 -9.06
CA LYS A 282 22.04 -26.09 -7.86
C LYS A 282 21.38 -25.59 -6.57
N LYS A 283 21.16 -24.27 -6.45
CA LYS A 283 20.53 -23.66 -5.28
C LYS A 283 19.06 -24.06 -5.11
N LEU A 284 18.32 -24.14 -6.21
CA LEU A 284 16.91 -24.58 -6.20
C LEU A 284 16.79 -26.02 -5.74
N VAL A 285 17.60 -26.93 -6.30
CA VAL A 285 17.65 -28.36 -5.92
C VAL A 285 18.03 -28.48 -4.44
N GLN A 286 19.07 -27.80 -3.97
CA GLN A 286 19.45 -27.82 -2.55
C GLN A 286 18.32 -27.36 -1.62
N THR A 287 17.55 -26.35 -2.04
CA THR A 287 16.41 -25.86 -1.27
C THR A 287 15.28 -26.88 -1.19
N ILE A 288 14.97 -27.52 -2.32
CA ILE A 288 13.95 -28.58 -2.39
C ILE A 288 14.39 -29.79 -1.58
N CYS A 289 15.63 -30.24 -1.73
CA CYS A 289 16.19 -31.35 -0.94
C CYS A 289 16.17 -31.00 0.57
N GLY A 290 16.56 -29.80 0.95
CA GLY A 290 16.50 -29.35 2.36
C GLY A 290 15.09 -29.40 2.94
N TYR A 291 14.09 -28.99 2.17
CA TYR A 291 12.67 -29.11 2.57
C TYR A 291 12.25 -30.57 2.74
N LEU A 292 12.55 -31.42 1.75
CA LEU A 292 12.16 -32.84 1.78
C LEU A 292 12.84 -33.59 2.93
N VAL A 293 14.14 -33.37 3.15
CA VAL A 293 14.87 -33.96 4.28
C VAL A 293 14.28 -33.51 5.61
N LEU A 294 14.00 -32.22 5.78
CA LEU A 294 13.41 -31.71 7.03
C LEU A 294 11.99 -32.25 7.24
N SER A 295 11.17 -32.32 6.20
CA SER A 295 9.84 -32.93 6.27
C SER A 295 9.91 -34.40 6.63
N LEU A 296 10.85 -35.17 6.06
CA LEU A 296 11.05 -36.57 6.39
C LEU A 296 11.50 -36.75 7.84
N VAL A 297 12.49 -35.99 8.32
CA VAL A 297 12.95 -36.00 9.72
C VAL A 297 11.81 -35.76 10.71
N LEU A 298 10.88 -34.86 10.36
CA LEU A 298 9.71 -34.58 11.21
C LEU A 298 8.60 -35.64 11.06
N LEU A 299 8.47 -36.29 9.90
CA LEU A 299 7.41 -37.25 9.61
C LEU A 299 7.70 -38.64 10.17
N VAL A 300 8.98 -39.09 10.15
CA VAL A 300 9.39 -40.43 10.63
C VAL A 300 8.96 -40.69 12.07
N PRO A 301 9.20 -39.79 13.08
CA PRO A 301 8.74 -40.03 14.43
C PRO A 301 7.20 -40.18 14.54
N GLN A 302 6.45 -39.42 13.74
CA GLN A 302 5.00 -39.54 13.69
C GLN A 302 4.56 -40.91 13.19
N THR A 303 5.11 -41.36 12.05
CA THR A 303 4.72 -42.61 11.41
C THR A 303 5.10 -43.85 12.28
N VAL A 304 6.31 -43.81 12.85
CA VAL A 304 6.78 -44.88 13.73
C VAL A 304 5.99 -44.93 15.03
N GLY A 305 5.77 -43.75 15.66
CA GLY A 305 5.03 -43.68 16.91
C GLY A 305 3.56 -44.06 16.75
N ASP A 306 2.90 -43.62 15.68
CA ASP A 306 1.54 -44.02 15.37
C ASP A 306 1.39 -45.54 15.22
N LYS A 307 2.28 -46.19 14.46
CA LYS A 307 2.28 -47.60 14.27
C LYS A 307 2.52 -48.40 15.59
N LEU A 308 3.35 -47.87 16.50
CA LEU A 308 3.65 -48.50 17.76
C LEU A 308 2.55 -48.35 18.84
N THR A 309 1.78 -47.21 18.77
CA THR A 309 0.87 -46.86 19.85
C THR A 309 -0.62 -46.99 19.51
N SER A 310 -1.01 -46.67 18.26
CA SER A 310 -2.40 -46.52 17.84
C SER A 310 -2.90 -47.76 17.03
N GLY A 311 -2.00 -48.56 16.48
CA GLY A 311 -2.37 -49.65 15.59
C GLY A 311 -3.14 -49.16 14.36
N ASN A 312 -4.08 -50.01 13.87
CA ASN A 312 -4.91 -49.64 12.69
C ASN A 312 -6.24 -48.95 13.07
N GLN A 313 -6.60 -48.90 14.34
CA GLN A 313 -7.91 -48.45 14.78
C GLN A 313 -8.23 -47.01 14.30
N TYR A 314 -7.27 -46.07 14.41
CA TYR A 314 -7.55 -44.70 14.04
C TYR A 314 -7.60 -44.50 12.51
N ASN A 315 -6.93 -45.39 11.74
CA ASN A 315 -6.99 -45.38 10.29
C ASN A 315 -8.36 -45.71 9.72
N LEU A 316 -9.14 -46.53 10.47
CA LEU A 316 -10.51 -46.90 10.12
C LEU A 316 -11.44 -45.67 10.10
N THR A 317 -11.23 -44.67 10.94
CA THR A 317 -12.11 -43.48 11.01
C THR A 317 -12.25 -42.77 9.68
N SER A 318 -11.23 -42.83 8.82
CA SER A 318 -11.24 -42.17 7.48
C SER A 318 -12.11 -42.94 6.46
N VAL A 319 -12.37 -44.22 6.66
CA VAL A 319 -13.09 -45.07 5.71
C VAL A 319 -14.51 -45.42 6.14
N VAL A 320 -14.82 -45.39 7.45
CA VAL A 320 -16.13 -45.84 7.96
C VAL A 320 -17.33 -45.02 7.46
N LEU A 321 -17.13 -43.73 7.14
CA LEU A 321 -18.23 -42.86 6.68
C LEU A 321 -18.82 -43.33 5.35
N PRO A 322 -18.03 -43.54 4.27
CA PRO A 322 -18.54 -44.07 3.02
C PRO A 322 -18.68 -45.61 3.02
N LEU A 323 -18.07 -46.31 3.99
CA LEU A 323 -18.12 -47.74 4.06
C LEU A 323 -19.56 -48.23 4.30
N VAL A 324 -20.29 -47.62 5.22
CA VAL A 324 -21.66 -48.06 5.58
C VAL A 324 -22.62 -48.08 4.39
N PRO A 325 -22.76 -46.99 3.59
CA PRO A 325 -23.59 -47.05 2.38
C PRO A 325 -23.00 -47.94 1.26
N LEU A 326 -21.69 -48.19 1.23
CA LEU A 326 -21.09 -49.14 0.30
C LEU A 326 -21.40 -50.58 0.68
N VAL A 327 -21.39 -50.90 1.96
CA VAL A 327 -21.74 -52.20 2.48
C VAL A 327 -23.24 -52.48 2.26
N GLU A 328 -24.09 -51.52 2.56
CA GLU A 328 -25.53 -51.62 2.26
C GLU A 328 -25.80 -51.92 0.77
N ALA A 329 -25.13 -51.18 -0.15
CA ALA A 329 -25.28 -51.40 -1.59
C ALA A 329 -24.69 -52.75 -2.05
N ALA A 330 -23.66 -53.27 -1.35
CA ALA A 330 -23.04 -54.55 -1.64
C ALA A 330 -23.87 -55.74 -1.10
N ASP A 331 -24.46 -55.59 0.09
CA ASP A 331 -25.34 -56.57 0.72
C ASP A 331 -26.61 -56.85 -0.11
N ALA A 332 -27.14 -55.77 -0.76
CA ALA A 332 -28.25 -55.88 -1.70
C ALA A 332 -27.91 -56.63 -3.00
N SER A 333 -26.64 -57.10 -3.19
CA SER A 333 -26.17 -57.74 -4.40
C SER A 333 -25.39 -59.02 -4.13
N ASP A 334 -25.89 -60.14 -4.65
CA ASP A 334 -25.26 -61.49 -4.49
C ASP A 334 -23.81 -61.54 -5.04
N SER A 335 -23.36 -60.53 -5.79
CA SER A 335 -22.08 -60.52 -6.48
C SER A 335 -20.91 -59.99 -5.61
N CYS A 336 -21.14 -59.67 -4.32
CA CYS A 336 -20.12 -59.04 -3.47
C CYS A 336 -19.80 -59.82 -2.18
N GLN A 337 -20.11 -61.08 -2.13
CA GLN A 337 -19.95 -61.90 -0.93
C GLN A 337 -18.49 -62.02 -0.47
N GLU A 338 -17.53 -62.08 -1.40
CA GLU A 338 -16.11 -62.14 -1.09
C GLU A 338 -15.65 -60.82 -0.44
N GLU A 339 -16.04 -59.67 -0.99
CA GLU A 339 -15.69 -58.36 -0.43
C GLU A 339 -16.33 -58.18 0.94
N LEU A 340 -17.60 -58.56 1.13
CA LEU A 340 -18.31 -58.44 2.43
C LEU A 340 -17.68 -59.36 3.49
N ALA A 341 -17.25 -60.58 3.13
CA ALA A 341 -16.57 -61.45 4.07
C ALA A 341 -15.21 -60.88 4.52
N ALA A 342 -14.45 -60.26 3.59
CA ALA A 342 -13.20 -59.61 3.94
C ALA A 342 -13.42 -58.31 4.76
N ILE A 343 -14.54 -57.64 4.62
CA ILE A 343 -14.89 -56.46 5.44
C ILE A 343 -15.36 -56.93 6.84
N ASP A 344 -16.06 -58.05 6.94
CA ASP A 344 -16.57 -58.54 8.21
C ASP A 344 -15.48 -58.93 9.23
N GLU A 345 -14.26 -59.25 8.75
CA GLU A 345 -13.10 -59.54 9.60
C GLU A 345 -12.68 -58.31 10.42
N VAL A 346 -12.98 -57.09 9.95
CA VAL A 346 -12.55 -55.83 10.59
C VAL A 346 -13.73 -55.00 11.08
N ILE A 347 -14.81 -54.93 10.28
CA ILE A 347 -16.01 -54.18 10.57
C ILE A 347 -17.23 -55.13 10.46
N ASN A 348 -18.00 -55.25 11.51
CA ASN A 348 -19.19 -56.07 11.55
C ASN A 348 -20.21 -55.62 10.51
N VAL A 349 -20.38 -56.41 9.45
CA VAL A 349 -21.23 -56.11 8.29
C VAL A 349 -22.69 -56.01 8.68
N GLU A 350 -23.16 -56.91 9.55
CA GLU A 350 -24.55 -56.92 10.01
C GLU A 350 -24.89 -55.61 10.74
N VAL A 351 -24.02 -55.17 11.64
CA VAL A 351 -24.17 -53.92 12.38
C VAL A 351 -24.11 -52.73 11.45
N ALA A 352 -23.30 -52.79 10.41
CA ALA A 352 -23.19 -51.74 9.40
C ALA A 352 -24.46 -51.59 8.57
N VAL A 353 -25.02 -52.72 8.06
CA VAL A 353 -26.26 -52.78 7.31
C VAL A 353 -27.44 -52.31 8.15
N GLN A 354 -27.56 -52.83 9.38
CA GLN A 354 -28.61 -52.34 10.28
C GLN A 354 -28.48 -50.84 10.56
N GLY A 355 -27.27 -50.37 10.77
CA GLY A 355 -26.99 -48.93 10.95
C GLY A 355 -27.41 -48.10 9.76
N ALA A 356 -27.16 -48.56 8.53
CA ALA A 356 -27.61 -47.91 7.30
C ALA A 356 -29.15 -47.81 7.23
N MET A 357 -29.85 -48.89 7.52
CA MET A 357 -31.31 -48.93 7.61
C MET A 357 -31.88 -47.92 8.65
N GLU A 358 -31.13 -47.71 9.74
CA GLU A 358 -31.48 -46.76 10.80
C GLU A 358 -31.04 -45.33 10.48
N ASN A 359 -30.53 -45.06 9.28
CA ASN A 359 -29.93 -43.77 8.84
C ASN A 359 -28.81 -43.27 9.78
N LYS A 360 -28.03 -44.15 10.38
CA LYS A 360 -26.87 -43.81 11.22
C LYS A 360 -25.64 -43.65 10.36
N SER A 361 -24.85 -42.60 10.60
CA SER A 361 -23.58 -42.43 9.94
C SER A 361 -22.53 -43.42 10.41
N GLY A 362 -21.61 -43.88 9.54
CA GLY A 362 -20.55 -44.80 9.92
C GLY A 362 -19.72 -44.35 11.10
N ILE A 363 -19.46 -43.03 11.25
CA ILE A 363 -18.71 -42.48 12.39
C ILE A 363 -19.50 -42.55 13.70
N SER A 364 -20.84 -42.47 13.65
CA SER A 364 -21.68 -42.62 14.83
C SER A 364 -21.78 -44.09 15.30
N LEU A 365 -21.73 -45.02 14.34
CA LEU A 365 -21.63 -46.45 14.64
C LEU A 365 -20.28 -46.78 15.26
N PHE A 366 -19.20 -46.28 14.66
CA PHE A 366 -17.81 -46.53 15.10
C PHE A 366 -17.58 -46.12 16.57
N TRP A 367 -18.09 -44.99 17.01
CA TRP A 367 -17.92 -44.52 18.39
C TRP A 367 -19.05 -44.90 19.32
N GLY A 368 -20.24 -45.21 18.80
CA GLY A 368 -21.41 -45.45 19.60
C GLY A 368 -21.83 -46.91 19.76
N LYS A 369 -21.26 -47.83 18.96
CA LYS A 369 -21.59 -49.26 18.97
C LYS A 369 -20.31 -50.09 19.19
N PRO A 370 -20.07 -50.69 20.37
CA PRO A 370 -18.86 -51.45 20.68
C PRO A 370 -18.60 -52.65 19.74
N ASP A 371 -19.67 -53.25 19.24
CA ASP A 371 -19.68 -54.43 18.36
C ASP A 371 -19.57 -54.08 16.86
N PHE A 372 -19.48 -52.81 16.51
CA PHE A 372 -19.28 -52.35 15.11
C PHE A 372 -17.88 -52.69 14.60
N GLN A 373 -16.83 -52.48 15.42
CA GLN A 373 -15.46 -52.76 15.10
C GLN A 373 -15.00 -54.05 15.79
N ARG A 374 -14.38 -54.98 15.04
CA ARG A 374 -13.66 -56.10 15.59
C ARG A 374 -12.28 -55.63 16.07
N THR A 375 -11.76 -56.24 17.14
CA THR A 375 -10.52 -55.82 17.81
C THR A 375 -9.35 -56.82 17.63
N ASP A 376 -9.63 -57.99 17.12
CA ASP A 376 -8.77 -59.15 17.11
C ASP A 376 -8.28 -59.57 15.70
N TYR A 377 -8.37 -58.65 14.72
CA TYR A 377 -7.90 -58.91 13.36
C TYR A 377 -6.36 -58.72 13.22
N THR A 378 -5.80 -59.46 12.26
CA THR A 378 -4.38 -59.45 11.90
C THR A 378 -4.07 -58.31 10.89
N ASP A 379 -2.78 -57.98 10.69
CA ASP A 379 -2.34 -57.05 9.65
C ASP A 379 -2.70 -57.54 8.22
N GLU A 380 -2.76 -58.88 8.00
CA GLU A 380 -3.15 -59.47 6.71
C GLU A 380 -4.64 -59.27 6.44
N GLU A 381 -5.52 -59.55 7.43
CA GLU A 381 -6.96 -59.30 7.36
C GLU A 381 -7.28 -57.82 7.17
N TYR A 382 -6.53 -56.92 7.81
CA TYR A 382 -6.65 -55.49 7.56
C TYR A 382 -6.22 -55.12 6.15
N ALA A 383 -5.20 -55.76 5.55
CA ALA A 383 -4.82 -55.54 4.18
C ALA A 383 -5.89 -56.02 3.18
N GLN A 384 -6.52 -57.21 3.47
CA GLN A 384 -7.65 -57.71 2.69
C GLN A 384 -8.88 -56.80 2.80
N PHE A 385 -9.22 -56.35 4.00
CA PHE A 385 -10.23 -55.30 4.22
C PHE A 385 -10.03 -54.08 3.35
N LYS A 386 -8.82 -53.51 3.33
CA LYS A 386 -8.53 -52.31 2.48
C LYS A 386 -8.73 -52.64 1.01
N SER A 387 -8.26 -53.78 0.55
CA SER A 387 -8.44 -54.20 -0.83
C SER A 387 -9.90 -54.38 -1.20
N ALA A 388 -10.70 -54.99 -0.35
CA ALA A 388 -12.16 -55.14 -0.51
C ALA A 388 -12.86 -53.80 -0.55
N TYR A 389 -12.52 -52.89 0.38
CA TYR A 389 -13.06 -51.53 0.40
C TYR A 389 -12.79 -50.78 -0.92
N TYR A 390 -11.58 -50.82 -1.46
CA TYR A 390 -11.27 -50.19 -2.74
C TYR A 390 -11.99 -50.86 -3.92
N ARG A 391 -12.18 -52.19 -3.89
CA ARG A 391 -13.00 -52.88 -4.92
C ARG A 391 -14.45 -52.45 -4.86
N LEU A 392 -15.06 -52.28 -3.67
CA LEU A 392 -16.42 -51.72 -3.53
C LEU A 392 -16.54 -50.29 -4.05
N ILE A 393 -15.53 -49.44 -3.81
CA ILE A 393 -15.52 -48.07 -4.39
C ILE A 393 -15.56 -48.12 -5.90
N LEU A 394 -14.75 -48.98 -6.52
CA LEU A 394 -14.71 -49.14 -7.99
C LEU A 394 -16.00 -49.76 -8.55
N LYS A 395 -16.67 -50.60 -7.78
CA LYS A 395 -17.95 -51.22 -8.17
C LYS A 395 -19.15 -50.28 -7.98
N TYR A 396 -19.13 -49.48 -6.90
CA TYR A 396 -20.19 -48.54 -6.56
C TYR A 396 -19.68 -47.08 -6.45
N PRO A 397 -19.06 -46.52 -7.50
CA PRO A 397 -18.42 -45.19 -7.43
C PRO A 397 -19.43 -44.07 -7.18
N THR A 398 -20.67 -44.23 -7.64
CA THR A 398 -21.74 -43.25 -7.43
C THR A 398 -22.15 -43.16 -5.96
N VAL A 399 -22.25 -44.30 -5.25
CA VAL A 399 -22.59 -44.36 -3.82
C VAL A 399 -21.46 -43.66 -3.01
N PHE A 400 -20.21 -44.01 -3.31
CA PHE A 400 -19.05 -43.38 -2.68
C PHE A 400 -19.04 -41.86 -2.87
N LEU A 401 -19.14 -41.41 -4.13
CA LEU A 401 -19.08 -39.99 -4.45
C LEU A 401 -20.27 -39.21 -3.88
N GLN A 402 -21.47 -39.84 -3.86
CA GLN A 402 -22.67 -39.22 -3.30
C GLN A 402 -22.51 -39.00 -1.79
N GLU A 403 -22.00 -39.97 -1.03
CA GLU A 403 -21.77 -39.81 0.39
C GLU A 403 -20.68 -38.77 0.66
N ARG A 404 -19.59 -38.77 -0.10
CA ARG A 404 -18.52 -37.79 0.04
C ARG A 404 -18.98 -36.37 -0.31
N PHE A 405 -19.79 -36.21 -1.37
CA PHE A 405 -20.38 -34.94 -1.72
C PHE A 405 -21.39 -34.47 -0.68
N THR A 406 -22.22 -35.36 -0.16
CA THR A 406 -23.15 -35.03 0.93
C THR A 406 -22.39 -34.58 2.18
N CYS A 407 -21.34 -35.30 2.58
CA CYS A 407 -20.48 -34.95 3.70
C CYS A 407 -19.86 -33.54 3.50
N PHE A 408 -19.37 -33.27 2.31
CA PHE A 408 -18.82 -31.96 1.97
C PHE A 408 -19.89 -30.85 2.06
N MET A 409 -21.05 -31.05 1.42
CA MET A 409 -22.12 -30.06 1.38
C MET A 409 -22.70 -29.76 2.77
N GLN A 410 -22.78 -30.77 3.63
CA GLN A 410 -23.16 -30.58 5.02
C GLN A 410 -22.07 -29.88 5.85
N SER A 411 -20.81 -30.21 5.63
CA SER A 411 -19.67 -29.57 6.32
C SER A 411 -19.52 -28.09 5.96
N VAL A 412 -19.93 -27.68 4.75
CA VAL A 412 -19.95 -26.29 4.32
C VAL A 412 -21.34 -25.62 4.47
N ASP A 413 -22.28 -26.28 5.14
CA ASP A 413 -23.59 -25.76 5.53
C ASP A 413 -24.54 -25.43 4.35
N LEU A 414 -24.46 -26.19 3.25
CA LEU A 414 -25.29 -25.96 2.06
C LEU A 414 -26.56 -26.81 2.00
N LEU A 415 -26.55 -28.02 2.57
CA LEU A 415 -27.68 -28.94 2.53
C LEU A 415 -28.50 -28.93 3.81
N GLU A 416 -27.85 -28.96 4.96
CA GLU A 416 -28.47 -29.00 6.27
C GLU A 416 -27.62 -28.20 7.29
N ASN A 417 -28.31 -27.70 8.33
CA ASN A 417 -27.68 -26.93 9.42
C ASN A 417 -26.89 -27.83 10.40
N THR A 418 -26.05 -28.71 9.87
CA THR A 418 -25.31 -29.72 10.65
C THR A 418 -23.87 -29.35 10.95
N THR A 419 -23.41 -28.14 10.55
CA THR A 419 -22.08 -27.68 10.93
C THR A 419 -22.04 -27.46 12.42
N GLU A 420 -21.70 -28.50 13.16
CA GLU A 420 -21.28 -28.35 14.56
C GLU A 420 -19.92 -27.61 14.52
N LEU A 421 -19.94 -26.31 14.84
CA LEU A 421 -18.73 -25.51 14.85
C LEU A 421 -17.64 -26.10 15.73
N PHE A 422 -18.01 -26.62 16.85
CA PHE A 422 -17.21 -27.41 17.77
C PHE A 422 -18.16 -28.17 18.65
N SER A 423 -18.17 -29.48 18.52
CA SER A 423 -19.12 -30.32 19.26
C SER A 423 -19.04 -30.11 20.76
N LYS A 424 -20.16 -30.17 21.32
CA LYS A 424 -20.74 -30.14 22.66
C LYS A 424 -19.87 -30.72 23.81
N LYS A 425 -20.19 -30.16 24.80
CA LYS A 425 -20.77 -30.06 26.10
C LYS A 425 -20.32 -31.05 27.16
N ASP A 426 -20.19 -32.32 26.93
CA ASP A 426 -20.00 -33.31 27.99
C ASP A 426 -18.60 -33.86 27.89
N VAL A 427 -17.78 -33.35 28.80
CA VAL A 427 -16.40 -33.75 28.92
C VAL A 427 -16.37 -34.95 29.89
N PRO A 428 -16.22 -36.18 29.39
CA PRO A 428 -15.81 -37.29 30.25
C PRO A 428 -14.47 -36.87 30.86
N ASN A 429 -14.28 -37.00 32.14
CA ASN A 429 -13.10 -36.58 32.91
C ASN A 429 -13.04 -35.07 33.29
N TYR A 430 -14.16 -34.36 33.25
CA TYR A 430 -14.22 -33.00 33.79
C TYR A 430 -13.83 -32.94 35.29
N GLU A 431 -14.15 -33.97 36.03
CA GLU A 431 -13.73 -34.12 37.42
C GLU A 431 -12.21 -34.18 37.57
N THR A 432 -11.52 -34.93 36.68
CA THR A 432 -10.06 -34.99 36.67
C THR A 432 -9.46 -33.64 36.29
N PHE A 433 -10.04 -32.95 35.33
CA PHE A 433 -9.57 -31.58 34.94
C PHE A 433 -9.70 -30.58 36.10
N ARG A 434 -10.72 -30.73 36.94
CA ARG A 434 -10.92 -29.87 38.11
C ARG A 434 -9.82 -30.04 39.16
N THR A 435 -9.13 -31.17 39.17
CA THR A 435 -7.99 -31.38 40.08
C THR A 435 -6.77 -30.58 39.68
N TYR A 436 -6.68 -30.13 38.42
CA TYR A 436 -5.57 -29.35 37.94
C TYR A 436 -5.61 -27.89 38.44
N PRO A 437 -4.44 -27.22 38.57
CA PRO A 437 -4.39 -25.88 39.10
C PRO A 437 -5.06 -24.85 38.16
N LEU A 438 -5.67 -23.82 38.74
CA LEU A 438 -6.27 -22.66 38.05
C LEU A 438 -7.34 -23.00 36.98
N THR A 439 -8.08 -24.13 37.21
CA THR A 439 -9.13 -24.57 36.28
C THR A 439 -10.52 -23.98 36.61
N LYS A 440 -10.70 -23.38 37.78
CA LYS A 440 -11.98 -22.77 38.13
C LYS A 440 -12.25 -21.53 37.26
N PRO A 441 -13.42 -21.42 36.62
CA PRO A 441 -13.83 -20.21 35.96
C PRO A 441 -13.80 -18.98 36.89
N LEU A 442 -13.42 -17.83 36.38
CA LEU A 442 -13.47 -16.55 37.13
C LEU A 442 -14.93 -16.19 37.46
N ASN A 443 -15.85 -16.44 36.55
CA ASN A 443 -17.29 -16.31 36.71
C ASN A 443 -17.97 -17.31 35.76
N GLU A 444 -18.64 -18.29 36.30
CA GLU A 444 -19.25 -19.37 35.52
C GLU A 444 -20.41 -18.90 34.63
N THR A 445 -21.27 -18.01 35.13
CA THR A 445 -22.38 -17.46 34.37
C THR A 445 -21.87 -16.62 33.19
N LEU A 446 -20.86 -15.79 33.43
CA LEU A 446 -20.24 -14.95 32.38
C LEU A 446 -19.52 -15.84 31.35
N ARG A 447 -18.81 -16.86 31.80
CA ARG A 447 -18.16 -17.85 30.93
C ARG A 447 -19.17 -18.51 29.99
N ASN A 448 -20.25 -19.06 30.55
CA ASN A 448 -21.26 -19.77 29.76
C ASN A 448 -21.95 -18.83 28.76
N ARG A 449 -22.30 -17.59 29.17
CA ARG A 449 -22.86 -16.58 28.27
C ARG A 449 -21.85 -16.21 27.14
N THR A 450 -20.57 -16.06 27.45
CA THR A 450 -19.55 -15.73 26.46
C THR A 450 -19.35 -16.86 25.47
N ILE A 451 -19.31 -18.12 25.91
CA ILE A 451 -19.22 -19.29 25.03
C ILE A 451 -20.47 -19.37 24.13
N CYS A 452 -21.69 -19.22 24.70
CA CYS A 452 -22.91 -19.18 23.89
C CYS A 452 -22.88 -18.05 22.85
N PHE A 453 -22.34 -16.90 23.20
CA PHE A 453 -22.18 -15.76 22.26
C PHE A 453 -21.17 -16.06 21.15
N LEU A 454 -20.02 -16.62 21.50
CA LEU A 454 -18.98 -16.97 20.51
C LEU A 454 -19.46 -18.07 19.56
N GLU A 455 -20.23 -19.04 20.05
CA GLU A 455 -20.81 -20.09 19.23
C GLU A 455 -22.15 -19.69 18.57
N TRP A 456 -22.57 -18.43 18.74
CA TRP A 456 -23.86 -17.90 18.25
C TRP A 456 -25.08 -18.75 18.65
N ARG A 457 -25.03 -19.34 19.83
CA ARG A 457 -26.18 -20.07 20.37
C ARG A 457 -27.16 -19.09 20.98
N SER A 458 -28.26 -18.85 20.32
CA SER A 458 -29.45 -18.33 20.99
C SER A 458 -30.16 -19.48 21.71
N ALA A 459 -30.60 -19.23 22.92
CA ALA A 459 -31.17 -20.27 23.79
C ALA A 459 -32.50 -20.89 23.28
N SER A 460 -33.09 -20.36 22.21
CA SER A 460 -34.41 -20.77 21.74
C SER A 460 -34.52 -21.22 20.29
N ASP A 461 -33.58 -20.83 19.39
CA ASP A 461 -33.81 -21.03 17.95
C ASP A 461 -32.58 -21.51 17.18
N TYR A 462 -32.20 -22.76 17.39
CA TYR A 462 -31.21 -23.45 16.56
C TYR A 462 -31.66 -23.57 15.07
N HIS A 463 -32.93 -23.34 14.80
CA HIS A 463 -33.54 -23.53 13.49
C HIS A 463 -33.80 -22.25 12.68
N GLN A 464 -33.61 -21.06 13.27
CA GLN A 464 -33.75 -19.81 12.51
C GLN A 464 -32.38 -19.15 12.26
N LYS A 465 -31.59 -19.76 11.39
CA LYS A 465 -30.32 -19.16 10.97
C LYS A 465 -30.60 -17.91 10.16
N LYS A 466 -30.35 -16.74 10.75
CA LYS A 466 -30.37 -15.46 10.05
C LYS A 466 -29.26 -15.46 9.00
N ALA A 467 -29.47 -14.75 7.90
CA ALA A 467 -28.48 -14.64 6.80
C ALA A 467 -27.05 -14.27 7.27
N GLY A 468 -26.91 -13.48 8.38
CA GLY A 468 -25.63 -13.16 8.98
C GLY A 468 -24.83 -14.37 9.51
N TYR A 469 -25.51 -15.42 9.97
CA TYR A 469 -24.84 -16.64 10.41
C TYR A 469 -24.08 -17.32 9.27
N PHE A 470 -24.72 -17.48 8.12
CA PHE A 470 -24.11 -18.09 6.94
C PHE A 470 -22.83 -17.38 6.50
N PHE A 471 -22.83 -16.03 6.53
CA PHE A 471 -21.67 -15.24 6.15
C PHE A 471 -20.53 -15.27 7.15
N VAL A 472 -20.80 -15.42 8.45
CA VAL A 472 -19.77 -15.38 9.49
C VAL A 472 -19.28 -16.78 9.85
N TYR A 473 -20.16 -17.79 9.86
CA TYR A 473 -19.85 -19.13 10.33
C TYR A 473 -19.69 -20.16 9.20
N GLY A 474 -20.28 -19.93 8.03
CA GLY A 474 -20.20 -20.87 6.91
C GLY A 474 -18.85 -20.82 6.20
N PRO A 475 -18.17 -21.97 5.99
CA PRO A 475 -16.94 -22.04 5.21
C PRO A 475 -17.17 -21.94 3.69
N PHE A 476 -18.40 -21.96 3.22
CA PHE A 476 -18.74 -21.91 1.79
C PHE A 476 -18.23 -20.63 1.11
N LEU A 477 -18.54 -19.46 1.68
CA LEU A 477 -18.14 -18.18 1.10
C LEU A 477 -16.62 -18.04 0.97
N PRO A 478 -15.80 -18.32 2.01
CA PRO A 478 -14.35 -18.33 1.89
C PRO A 478 -13.82 -19.28 0.81
N ILE A 479 -14.37 -20.49 0.71
CA ILE A 479 -13.99 -21.46 -0.33
C ILE A 479 -14.37 -20.95 -1.73
N ALA A 480 -15.56 -20.38 -1.90
CA ALA A 480 -15.99 -19.77 -3.16
C ALA A 480 -15.06 -18.62 -3.58
N ILE A 481 -14.63 -17.77 -2.64
CA ILE A 481 -13.68 -16.68 -2.90
C ILE A 481 -12.33 -17.22 -3.35
N LEU A 482 -11.84 -18.30 -2.74
CA LEU A 482 -10.62 -18.97 -3.17
C LEU A 482 -10.75 -19.50 -4.59
N LEU A 483 -11.85 -20.17 -4.93
CA LEU A 483 -12.15 -20.70 -6.28
C LEU A 483 -12.24 -19.59 -7.32
N VAL A 484 -13.00 -18.53 -7.05
CA VAL A 484 -13.15 -17.38 -7.95
C VAL A 484 -11.81 -16.68 -8.17
N SER A 485 -11.03 -16.49 -7.09
CA SER A 485 -9.70 -15.86 -7.19
C SER A 485 -8.72 -16.72 -7.97
N TRP A 486 -8.78 -18.04 -7.82
CA TRP A 486 -8.00 -19.01 -8.57
C TRP A 486 -8.34 -18.99 -10.05
N ALA A 487 -9.65 -19.08 -10.40
CA ALA A 487 -10.12 -18.99 -11.77
C ALA A 487 -9.77 -17.65 -12.43
N TYR A 488 -9.88 -16.53 -11.69
CA TYR A 488 -9.45 -15.22 -12.16
C TYR A 488 -7.93 -15.20 -12.45
N CYS A 489 -7.10 -15.81 -11.60
CA CYS A 489 -5.67 -15.90 -11.86
C CYS A 489 -5.35 -16.74 -13.12
N LEU A 490 -6.09 -17.81 -13.36
CA LEU A 490 -5.99 -18.64 -14.56
C LEU A 490 -6.34 -17.83 -15.82
N LEU A 491 -7.53 -17.20 -15.85
CA LEU A 491 -8.02 -16.40 -16.97
C LEU A 491 -7.09 -15.21 -17.29
N ARG A 492 -6.50 -14.59 -16.28
CA ARG A 492 -5.56 -13.47 -16.42
C ARG A 492 -4.10 -13.90 -16.58
N LYS A 493 -3.85 -15.21 -16.78
CA LYS A 493 -2.51 -15.80 -16.96
C LYS A 493 -1.52 -15.44 -15.83
N LYS A 494 -2.03 -15.22 -14.62
CA LYS A 494 -1.24 -14.94 -13.42
C LYS A 494 -0.74 -16.24 -12.80
N TRP A 495 0.08 -16.99 -13.53
CA TRP A 495 0.48 -18.35 -13.22
C TRP A 495 1.04 -18.55 -11.81
N LYS A 496 1.86 -17.60 -11.30
CA LYS A 496 2.45 -17.72 -9.96
C LYS A 496 1.39 -17.73 -8.87
N GLN A 497 0.43 -16.80 -8.93
CA GLN A 497 -0.68 -16.71 -7.99
C GLN A 497 -1.64 -17.89 -8.16
N PHE A 498 -1.89 -18.31 -9.38
CA PHE A 498 -2.67 -19.51 -9.69
C PHE A 498 -2.12 -20.73 -8.97
N PHE A 499 -0.83 -21.04 -9.08
CA PHE A 499 -0.22 -22.21 -8.43
C PHE A 499 -0.16 -22.07 -6.90
N ILE A 500 0.02 -20.86 -6.36
CA ILE A 500 -0.04 -20.64 -4.90
C ILE A 500 -1.45 -20.92 -4.38
N LEU A 501 -2.50 -20.43 -5.06
CA LEU A 501 -3.89 -20.66 -4.68
C LEU A 501 -4.35 -22.11 -4.93
N SER A 502 -3.64 -22.87 -5.76
CA SER A 502 -3.93 -24.30 -5.95
C SER A 502 -3.65 -25.11 -4.69
N LEU A 503 -2.71 -24.71 -3.82
CA LEU A 503 -2.41 -25.43 -2.57
C LEU A 503 -3.66 -25.56 -1.67
N PRO A 504 -4.32 -24.49 -1.23
CA PRO A 504 -5.52 -24.62 -0.42
C PRO A 504 -6.67 -25.31 -1.16
N LEU A 505 -6.77 -25.22 -2.48
CA LEU A 505 -7.82 -25.88 -3.25
C LEU A 505 -7.61 -27.39 -3.38
N ILE A 506 -6.37 -27.85 -3.51
CA ILE A 506 -6.04 -29.29 -3.42
C ILE A 506 -6.49 -29.85 -2.08
N LYS A 507 -6.30 -29.07 -1.00
CA LYS A 507 -6.78 -29.44 0.32
C LYS A 507 -8.31 -29.58 0.38
N VAL A 508 -9.07 -28.68 -0.27
CA VAL A 508 -10.56 -28.82 -0.35
C VAL A 508 -10.92 -30.16 -0.95
N LEU A 509 -10.31 -30.52 -2.09
CA LEU A 509 -10.56 -31.79 -2.77
C LEU A 509 -10.18 -32.99 -1.88
N LEU A 510 -9.01 -32.92 -1.25
CA LEU A 510 -8.54 -34.00 -0.37
C LEU A 510 -9.48 -34.20 0.83
N ILE A 511 -9.88 -33.12 1.51
CA ILE A 511 -10.82 -33.20 2.64
C ILE A 511 -12.18 -33.73 2.16
N MET A 512 -12.68 -33.27 1.02
CA MET A 512 -13.92 -33.79 0.47
C MET A 512 -13.90 -35.32 0.32
N LEU A 513 -12.77 -35.87 -0.14
CA LEU A 513 -12.61 -37.32 -0.36
C LEU A 513 -12.33 -38.12 0.92
N THR A 514 -11.72 -37.51 1.97
CA THR A 514 -11.17 -38.26 3.10
C THR A 514 -11.70 -37.83 4.47
N ALA A 515 -12.52 -36.77 4.59
CA ALA A 515 -13.00 -36.32 5.89
C ALA A 515 -13.77 -37.43 6.60
N PRO A 516 -13.40 -37.76 7.86
CA PRO A 516 -14.07 -38.81 8.62
C PRO A 516 -15.45 -38.38 9.16
N SER A 517 -15.72 -37.07 9.24
CA SER A 517 -16.96 -36.54 9.78
C SER A 517 -17.25 -35.13 9.20
N ARG A 518 -18.49 -34.69 9.43
CA ARG A 518 -19.06 -33.43 8.91
C ARG A 518 -18.73 -32.25 9.82
N LEU A 519 -17.43 -32.04 10.15
CA LEU A 519 -17.01 -31.02 11.09
C LEU A 519 -16.35 -29.81 10.41
N PHE A 520 -16.71 -28.60 10.84
CA PHE A 520 -16.11 -27.33 10.43
C PHE A 520 -14.58 -27.30 10.59
N MET A 521 -14.05 -27.96 11.61
CA MET A 521 -12.62 -27.93 11.93
C MET A 521 -11.71 -28.34 10.78
N TYR A 522 -12.17 -29.21 9.85
CA TYR A 522 -11.38 -29.60 8.69
C TYR A 522 -11.19 -28.45 7.69
N TYR A 523 -12.17 -27.54 7.61
CA TYR A 523 -12.19 -26.40 6.71
C TYR A 523 -11.68 -25.11 7.35
N TYR A 524 -11.31 -25.09 8.62
CA TYR A 524 -10.96 -23.89 9.37
C TYR A 524 -9.81 -23.09 8.74
N SER A 525 -8.74 -23.73 8.25
CA SER A 525 -7.66 -23.00 7.60
C SER A 525 -8.10 -22.34 6.27
N LEU A 526 -8.97 -23.03 5.52
CA LEU A 526 -9.57 -22.50 4.27
C LEU A 526 -10.50 -21.32 4.57
N TYR A 527 -11.26 -21.42 5.65
CA TYR A 527 -12.09 -20.35 6.18
C TYR A 527 -11.26 -19.09 6.47
N LEU A 528 -10.18 -19.23 7.23
CA LEU A 528 -9.30 -18.13 7.61
C LEU A 528 -8.60 -17.51 6.38
N ILE A 529 -8.02 -18.34 5.51
CA ILE A 529 -7.32 -17.91 4.31
C ILE A 529 -8.28 -17.18 3.35
N GLY A 530 -9.49 -17.74 3.14
CA GLY A 530 -10.49 -17.17 2.25
C GLY A 530 -10.99 -15.80 2.73
N TYR A 531 -11.27 -15.64 4.03
CA TYR A 531 -11.66 -14.33 4.57
C TYR A 531 -10.52 -13.31 4.56
N VAL A 532 -9.30 -13.71 4.88
CA VAL A 532 -8.14 -12.81 4.75
C VAL A 532 -7.96 -12.37 3.29
N LEU A 533 -8.15 -13.27 2.32
CA LEU A 533 -8.14 -12.93 0.90
C LEU A 533 -9.28 -11.99 0.51
N LEU A 534 -10.51 -12.23 1.00
CA LEU A 534 -11.65 -11.34 0.78
C LEU A 534 -11.34 -9.93 1.24
N PHE A 535 -10.87 -9.78 2.49
CA PHE A 535 -10.52 -8.47 3.03
C PHE A 535 -9.35 -7.83 2.30
N TYR A 536 -8.38 -8.60 1.82
CA TYR A 536 -7.33 -8.08 0.94
C TYR A 536 -7.92 -7.44 -0.33
N LEU A 537 -8.89 -8.11 -0.97
CA LEU A 537 -9.55 -7.60 -2.18
C LEU A 537 -10.42 -6.38 -1.88
N LEU A 538 -11.22 -6.44 -0.80
CA LEU A 538 -12.11 -5.33 -0.39
C LEU A 538 -11.34 -4.08 0.01
N ILE A 539 -10.28 -4.22 0.84
CA ILE A 539 -9.42 -3.10 1.25
C ILE A 539 -8.70 -2.52 0.03
N GLY A 540 -8.25 -3.38 -0.89
CA GLY A 540 -7.63 -2.95 -2.13
C GLY A 540 -8.58 -2.15 -3.03
N LEU A 541 -9.83 -2.60 -3.17
CA LEU A 541 -10.89 -1.90 -3.89
C LEU A 541 -11.24 -0.57 -3.19
N TRP A 542 -11.49 -0.63 -1.87
CA TRP A 542 -11.79 0.55 -1.05
C TRP A 542 -10.69 1.61 -1.11
N SER A 543 -9.42 1.19 -1.01
CA SER A 543 -8.27 2.08 -1.10
C SER A 543 -8.23 2.83 -2.45
N LYS A 544 -8.60 2.14 -3.56
CA LYS A 544 -8.70 2.77 -4.89
C LYS A 544 -9.88 3.73 -4.97
N ILE A 545 -11.04 3.34 -4.49
CA ILE A 545 -12.25 4.18 -4.45
C ILE A 545 -11.98 5.41 -3.58
N TRP A 546 -11.39 5.22 -2.41
CA TRP A 546 -11.07 6.31 -1.49
C TRP A 546 -10.08 7.33 -2.08
N LYS A 547 -9.06 6.88 -2.82
CA LYS A 547 -8.17 7.79 -3.54
C LYS A 547 -8.91 8.64 -4.57
N LYS A 548 -9.95 8.09 -5.23
CA LYS A 548 -10.73 8.83 -6.23
C LYS A 548 -11.78 9.76 -5.62
N ILE A 549 -12.45 9.36 -4.56
CA ILE A 549 -13.63 10.07 -4.01
C ILE A 549 -13.33 10.66 -2.63
N GLY A 550 -12.69 9.92 -1.75
CA GLY A 550 -12.49 10.29 -0.35
C GLY A 550 -11.44 11.39 -0.15
N THR A 551 -10.42 11.47 -1.01
CA THR A 551 -9.43 12.55 -0.95
C THR A 551 -10.05 13.90 -1.28
N PRO A 552 -10.85 14.05 -2.35
CA PRO A 552 -11.63 15.26 -2.58
C PRO A 552 -12.57 15.62 -1.43
N ILE A 553 -13.36 14.66 -0.94
CA ILE A 553 -14.27 14.86 0.20
C ILE A 553 -13.52 15.31 1.46
N ALA A 554 -12.40 14.68 1.79
CA ALA A 554 -11.60 15.06 2.96
C ALA A 554 -10.97 16.45 2.81
N LYS A 555 -10.59 16.87 1.59
CA LYS A 555 -10.15 18.24 1.29
C LYS A 555 -11.31 19.22 1.49
N THR A 556 -12.50 18.92 0.97
CA THR A 556 -13.70 19.75 1.12
C THR A 556 -14.11 19.90 2.59
N ILE A 557 -14.09 18.81 3.37
CA ILE A 557 -14.39 18.88 4.82
C ILE A 557 -13.34 19.73 5.57
N ARG A 558 -12.06 19.62 5.24
CA ARG A 558 -11.01 20.46 5.83
C ARG A 558 -11.20 21.94 5.47
N TYR A 559 -11.51 22.21 4.23
CA TYR A 559 -11.81 23.56 3.74
C TYR A 559 -13.05 24.13 4.45
N ALA A 560 -14.12 23.33 4.60
CA ALA A 560 -15.32 23.73 5.32
C ALA A 560 -15.07 24.04 6.80
N LYS A 561 -14.18 23.31 7.45
CA LYS A 561 -13.80 23.55 8.84
C LYS A 561 -13.01 24.85 9.03
N ARG A 562 -12.30 25.32 8.00
CA ARG A 562 -11.47 26.53 8.04
C ARG A 562 -12.24 27.75 7.59
N ASN A 563 -12.96 27.63 6.48
CA ASN A 563 -13.55 28.75 5.75
C ASN A 563 -15.09 28.81 5.85
N GLY A 564 -15.70 27.89 6.60
CA GLY A 564 -17.14 27.78 6.76
C GLY A 564 -17.81 26.88 5.69
N ILE A 565 -19.02 26.41 6.04
CA ILE A 565 -19.77 25.45 5.20
C ILE A 565 -20.19 26.11 3.88
N LYS A 566 -20.52 27.41 3.89
CA LYS A 566 -20.96 28.15 2.71
C LYS A 566 -19.86 28.30 1.67
N ALA A 567 -18.63 28.64 2.10
CA ALA A 567 -17.45 28.66 1.24
C ALA A 567 -17.08 27.27 0.67
N ALA A 568 -17.23 26.21 1.48
CA ALA A 568 -17.00 24.86 1.01
C ALA A 568 -18.05 24.38 -0.01
N TYR A 569 -19.29 24.83 0.13
CA TYR A 569 -20.35 24.54 -0.84
C TYR A 569 -20.03 25.20 -2.19
N TYR A 570 -19.64 26.47 -2.20
CA TYR A 570 -19.25 27.18 -3.42
C TYR A 570 -18.00 26.55 -4.06
N ALA A 571 -16.96 26.24 -3.29
CA ALA A 571 -15.78 25.56 -3.79
C ALA A 571 -16.05 24.12 -4.32
N ALA A 572 -17.09 23.44 -3.82
CA ALA A 572 -17.49 22.14 -4.34
C ALA A 572 -18.24 22.27 -5.68
N ILE A 573 -19.07 23.29 -5.81
CA ILE A 573 -19.78 23.61 -7.06
C ILE A 573 -18.77 24.05 -8.12
N GLU A 574 -17.85 24.92 -7.79
CA GLU A 574 -16.77 25.39 -8.66
C GLU A 574 -15.97 24.23 -9.26
N ARG A 575 -15.69 23.20 -8.49
CA ARG A 575 -15.03 21.96 -9.01
C ARG A 575 -15.89 21.16 -9.98
N VAL A 576 -17.19 21.22 -9.88
CA VAL A 576 -18.10 20.59 -10.84
C VAL A 576 -18.17 21.43 -12.12
N ASP A 577 -18.19 22.75 -11.96
CA ASP A 577 -18.21 23.72 -13.07
C ASP A 577 -16.84 23.78 -13.78
N HIS A 578 -15.71 23.56 -13.10
CA HIS A 578 -14.40 23.41 -13.77
C HIS A 578 -14.40 22.35 -14.88
N LYS A 579 -15.07 21.24 -14.71
CA LYS A 579 -15.19 20.23 -15.77
C LYS A 579 -16.03 20.75 -16.97
N HIS A 580 -16.99 21.60 -16.69
CA HIS A 580 -17.79 22.23 -17.72
C HIS A 580 -17.03 23.37 -18.39
N THR A 581 -16.33 24.19 -17.60
CA THR A 581 -15.44 25.26 -18.03
C THR A 581 -14.26 24.73 -18.84
N ASP A 582 -13.61 23.62 -18.41
CA ASP A 582 -12.61 22.92 -19.22
C ASP A 582 -13.12 22.49 -20.60
N ALA A 583 -14.38 22.06 -20.67
CA ALA A 583 -15.00 21.68 -21.96
C ALA A 583 -15.29 22.90 -22.82
N LEU A 584 -15.71 24.02 -22.23
CA LEU A 584 -15.95 25.30 -22.92
C LEU A 584 -14.62 25.96 -23.34
N THR A 585 -13.61 25.93 -22.46
CA THR A 585 -12.25 26.42 -22.74
C THR A 585 -11.59 25.62 -23.87
N LYS A 586 -11.75 24.31 -23.87
CA LYS A 586 -11.32 23.45 -25.00
C LYS A 586 -12.01 23.82 -26.30
N LYS A 587 -13.26 24.20 -26.24
CA LYS A 587 -14.05 24.63 -27.41
C LYS A 587 -13.62 26.01 -27.90
N ALA A 588 -13.30 26.95 -26.99
CA ALA A 588 -12.76 28.28 -27.30
C ALA A 588 -11.34 28.21 -27.88
N LEU A 589 -10.46 27.40 -27.31
CA LEU A 589 -9.09 27.18 -27.78
C LEU A 589 -9.03 26.40 -29.11
N ALA A 590 -9.96 25.50 -29.37
CA ALA A 590 -10.10 24.90 -30.71
C ALA A 590 -10.45 25.91 -31.78
N TYR A 591 -11.10 27.01 -31.39
CA TYR A 591 -11.43 28.14 -32.28
C TYR A 591 -10.22 29.04 -32.56
N THR A 592 -9.29 29.17 -31.62
CA THR A 592 -8.06 30.00 -31.74
C THR A 592 -6.87 29.31 -32.41
N GLY A 593 -7.03 28.10 -32.94
CA GLY A 593 -6.00 27.45 -33.74
C GLY A 593 -4.91 26.67 -32.98
N CYS A 594 -4.95 26.59 -31.65
CA CYS A 594 -4.02 25.75 -30.87
C CYS A 594 -4.32 24.26 -31.08
N ARG A 595 -3.64 23.62 -32.02
CA ARG A 595 -3.86 22.20 -32.42
C ARG A 595 -3.16 21.14 -31.56
N GLU A 596 -2.32 21.49 -30.60
CA GLU A 596 -1.36 20.52 -30.03
C GLU A 596 -1.69 19.94 -28.62
N TRP A 597 -2.82 20.28 -28.05
CA TRP A 597 -3.16 19.73 -26.72
C TRP A 597 -3.47 18.21 -26.72
N SER A 598 -3.83 17.63 -27.85
CA SER A 598 -4.15 16.20 -27.97
C SER A 598 -2.94 15.28 -27.96
N SER A 599 -1.71 15.80 -28.16
CA SER A 599 -0.47 15.01 -28.16
C SER A 599 0.19 14.91 -26.77
N VAL A 600 -0.13 15.83 -25.85
CA VAL A 600 0.51 15.88 -24.51
C VAL A 600 -0.24 15.04 -23.48
N SER A 601 -1.51 14.67 -23.69
CA SER A 601 -2.27 13.77 -22.83
C SER A 601 -1.99 12.28 -23.04
N GLY A 602 -1.07 11.94 -23.96
CA GLY A 602 -0.58 10.59 -24.19
C GLY A 602 0.28 10.14 -23.01
N VAL A 603 -0.26 9.26 -22.18
CA VAL A 603 0.50 8.44 -21.25
C VAL A 603 1.72 7.90 -21.98
N ARG A 604 2.91 8.35 -21.66
CA ARG A 604 4.13 7.66 -22.06
C ARG A 604 4.11 6.28 -21.43
N ASN A 605 3.48 5.33 -22.10
CA ASN A 605 3.77 3.94 -21.91
C ASN A 605 5.08 3.69 -22.66
N THR A 606 6.09 3.40 -21.87
CA THR A 606 7.10 2.38 -22.13
C THR A 606 8.55 2.83 -22.05
N GLU A 607 9.23 2.17 -21.12
CA GLU A 607 10.66 1.94 -21.12
C GLU A 607 11.20 1.27 -22.41
N ASN A 608 10.36 0.89 -23.36
CA ASN A 608 10.77 0.22 -24.60
C ASN A 608 11.15 1.18 -25.75
N ASP A 609 10.68 2.42 -25.73
CA ASP A 609 11.00 3.36 -26.81
C ASP A 609 12.38 4.02 -26.61
N ILE A 610 12.83 4.15 -25.34
CA ILE A 610 14.15 4.69 -25.00
C ILE A 610 15.29 3.71 -25.38
N VAL A 611 15.03 2.39 -25.37
CA VAL A 611 16.03 1.36 -25.70
C VAL A 611 16.19 1.16 -27.21
N ASN A 612 15.18 1.44 -28.00
CA ASN A 612 15.24 1.24 -29.47
C ASN A 612 15.92 2.39 -30.23
N GLU A 613 15.97 3.59 -29.68
CA GLU A 613 16.73 4.71 -30.29
C GLU A 613 18.23 4.67 -29.95
N ARG A 614 18.60 4.09 -28.78
CA ARG A 614 20.02 3.88 -28.41
C ARG A 614 20.78 2.86 -29.26
N GLY A 615 20.08 2.01 -30.02
CA GLY A 615 20.67 0.93 -30.82
C GLY A 615 21.04 1.27 -32.28
N LYS A 616 20.72 2.45 -32.76
CA LYS A 616 20.87 2.76 -34.21
C LYS A 616 21.71 3.99 -34.60
N SER A 617 22.36 4.68 -33.66
CA SER A 617 23.27 5.75 -34.01
C SER A 617 24.71 5.39 -33.64
N GLY A 618 25.38 4.68 -34.57
CA GLY A 618 26.83 4.50 -34.56
C GLY A 618 27.56 5.81 -34.82
N GLU A 619 28.76 5.87 -34.32
CA GLU A 619 29.70 6.94 -34.11
C GLU A 619 30.09 7.89 -35.25
N ASN A 620 29.41 7.97 -36.37
CA ASN A 620 29.91 8.69 -37.54
C ASN A 620 29.08 9.92 -37.99
N ASN A 621 28.29 10.54 -37.11
CA ASN A 621 27.44 11.68 -37.53
C ASN A 621 27.48 12.93 -36.62
N LYS A 622 28.48 13.09 -35.74
CA LYS A 622 28.50 14.25 -34.81
C LYS A 622 28.94 15.59 -35.48
N GLU A 623 29.82 15.55 -36.47
CA GLU A 623 30.28 16.78 -37.17
C GLU A 623 29.27 17.24 -38.23
N ASN A 624 28.68 16.33 -39.00
CA ASN A 624 27.71 16.71 -40.05
C ASN A 624 26.35 17.16 -39.50
N ARG A 625 25.97 16.85 -38.25
CA ARG A 625 24.74 17.37 -37.61
C ARG A 625 24.89 18.82 -37.14
N LYS A 626 26.07 19.21 -36.66
CA LYS A 626 26.32 20.61 -36.24
C LYS A 626 26.39 21.57 -37.43
N GLU A 627 26.96 21.17 -38.54
CA GLU A 627 27.02 22.00 -39.76
C GLU A 627 25.66 22.07 -40.48
N ASN A 628 24.91 20.97 -40.61
CA ASN A 628 23.61 21.00 -41.27
C ASN A 628 22.50 21.66 -40.42
N ALA A 629 22.61 21.61 -39.08
CA ALA A 629 21.69 22.32 -38.20
C ALA A 629 21.96 23.83 -38.24
N LYS A 630 23.23 24.24 -38.30
CA LYS A 630 23.61 25.64 -38.38
C LYS A 630 23.24 26.28 -39.74
N GLU A 631 23.40 25.54 -40.85
CA GLU A 631 23.03 26.01 -42.20
C GLU A 631 21.50 26.11 -42.38
N ASN A 632 20.70 25.25 -41.76
CA ASN A 632 19.25 25.33 -41.82
C ASN A 632 18.69 26.44 -40.95
N LEU A 633 19.23 26.66 -39.76
CA LEU A 633 18.82 27.72 -38.83
C LEU A 633 19.23 29.11 -39.32
N ASP A 634 20.40 29.26 -39.93
CA ASP A 634 20.86 30.55 -40.52
C ASP A 634 19.96 31.00 -41.69
N ASN A 635 19.27 30.07 -42.36
CA ASN A 635 18.33 30.39 -43.44
C ASN A 635 16.89 30.65 -42.94
N GLU A 636 16.52 30.19 -41.77
CA GLU A 636 15.16 30.24 -41.28
C GLU A 636 14.87 31.48 -40.38
N TYR A 637 15.89 32.00 -39.69
CA TYR A 637 15.73 33.05 -38.66
C TYR A 637 16.52 34.36 -38.95
N GLY A 638 16.92 34.62 -40.16
CA GLY A 638 17.55 35.91 -40.52
C GLY A 638 18.90 36.19 -39.86
N GLY A 639 19.57 35.17 -39.29
CA GLY A 639 20.97 35.23 -38.81
C GLY A 639 21.18 35.61 -37.33
N TYR A 640 20.20 36.04 -36.57
CA TYR A 640 20.34 36.34 -35.12
C TYR A 640 19.95 35.15 -34.27
N GLN A 641 20.91 34.56 -33.58
CA GLN A 641 20.69 33.46 -32.62
C GLN A 641 21.18 33.89 -31.23
N PRO A 642 20.29 34.39 -30.36
CA PRO A 642 20.68 34.85 -29.05
C PRO A 642 21.24 33.74 -28.18
N LEU A 643 22.29 33.99 -27.39
CA LEU A 643 22.75 33.08 -26.34
C LEU A 643 21.76 33.16 -25.16
N ILE A 644 21.21 32.02 -24.74
CA ILE A 644 20.29 31.96 -23.62
C ILE A 644 21.04 31.45 -22.39
N SER A 645 21.11 32.24 -21.31
CA SER A 645 21.62 31.83 -20.02
C SER A 645 20.47 31.28 -19.17
N ILE A 646 20.44 29.95 -18.90
CA ILE A 646 19.49 29.34 -18.01
C ILE A 646 20.06 29.39 -16.60
N VAL A 647 19.38 30.03 -15.66
CA VAL A 647 19.86 30.18 -14.27
C VAL A 647 19.01 29.30 -13.32
N VAL A 648 19.69 28.47 -12.50
CA VAL A 648 19.10 27.50 -11.61
C VAL A 648 19.70 27.65 -10.19
N PRO A 649 18.95 28.17 -9.21
CA PRO A 649 19.38 28.14 -7.82
C PRO A 649 19.13 26.74 -7.26
N THR A 650 20.11 26.13 -6.56
CA THR A 650 19.97 24.82 -5.92
C THR A 650 20.26 24.89 -4.43
N TYR A 651 19.48 24.11 -3.65
CA TYR A 651 19.70 23.93 -2.23
C TYR A 651 19.17 22.57 -1.80
N GLU A 652 20.07 21.64 -1.39
CA GLU A 652 19.72 20.26 -0.99
C GLU A 652 18.79 19.55 -2.01
N THR A 653 19.00 19.81 -3.29
CA THR A 653 18.17 19.31 -4.39
C THR A 653 18.23 17.78 -4.45
N LYS A 654 17.07 17.13 -4.60
CA LYS A 654 16.97 15.67 -4.74
C LYS A 654 17.64 15.20 -6.02
N GLU A 655 18.54 14.22 -5.93
CA GLU A 655 19.28 13.65 -7.06
C GLU A 655 18.40 13.39 -8.29
N LYS A 656 17.21 12.80 -8.10
CA LYS A 656 16.28 12.52 -9.19
C LYS A 656 15.86 13.79 -9.95
N PHE A 657 15.51 14.86 -9.24
CA PHE A 657 15.02 16.09 -9.86
C PHE A 657 16.13 16.80 -10.61
N LEU A 658 17.31 16.89 -10.01
CA LEU A 658 18.46 17.47 -10.67
C LEU A 658 18.85 16.72 -11.95
N ARG A 659 18.88 15.40 -11.93
CA ARG A 659 19.18 14.60 -13.13
C ARG A 659 18.14 14.78 -14.23
N GLU A 660 16.85 14.87 -13.89
CA GLU A 660 15.77 15.09 -14.85
C GLU A 660 15.82 16.51 -15.43
N LEU A 661 16.13 17.53 -14.59
CA LEU A 661 16.36 18.90 -15.05
C LEU A 661 17.55 18.97 -16.02
N LEU A 662 18.69 18.41 -15.66
CA LEU A 662 19.87 18.38 -16.53
C LEU A 662 19.58 17.67 -17.86
N ASP A 663 18.84 16.53 -17.82
CA ASP A 663 18.45 15.81 -19.05
C ASP A 663 17.58 16.68 -19.97
N CYS A 664 16.59 17.39 -19.44
CA CYS A 664 15.71 18.23 -20.26
C CYS A 664 16.43 19.46 -20.83
N VAL A 665 17.41 20.03 -20.12
CA VAL A 665 18.20 21.16 -20.62
C VAL A 665 19.21 20.71 -21.69
N ILE A 666 19.94 19.63 -21.45
CA ILE A 666 20.92 19.09 -22.40
C ILE A 666 20.29 18.66 -23.73
N ARG A 667 19.04 18.25 -23.67
CA ARG A 667 18.29 17.78 -24.85
C ARG A 667 17.47 18.85 -25.53
N GLN A 668 17.63 20.13 -25.19
CA GLN A 668 16.97 21.22 -25.90
C GLN A 668 17.29 21.16 -27.38
N THR A 669 16.30 21.44 -28.23
CA THR A 669 16.46 21.49 -29.68
C THR A 669 17.27 22.73 -30.11
N TYR A 670 17.10 23.86 -29.40
CA TYR A 670 17.92 25.04 -29.55
C TYR A 670 19.31 24.84 -28.91
N SER A 671 20.39 25.10 -29.64
CA SER A 671 21.74 24.71 -29.21
C SER A 671 22.59 25.85 -28.61
N ASN A 672 22.16 27.12 -28.75
CA ASN A 672 22.94 28.27 -28.27
C ASN A 672 22.49 28.69 -26.85
N TRP A 673 22.85 27.88 -25.87
CA TRP A 673 22.52 28.09 -24.45
C TRP A 673 23.74 27.81 -23.56
N GLU A 674 23.73 28.39 -22.37
CA GLU A 674 24.54 28.01 -21.21
C GLU A 674 23.66 27.78 -20.00
N LEU A 675 24.08 26.88 -19.09
CA LEU A 675 23.39 26.59 -17.83
C LEU A 675 24.26 27.04 -16.65
N ILE A 676 23.73 27.90 -15.79
CA ILE A 676 24.41 28.36 -14.59
C ILE A 676 23.69 27.79 -13.34
N ILE A 677 24.39 26.96 -12.56
CA ILE A 677 23.88 26.38 -11.31
C ILE A 677 24.57 27.09 -10.14
N ALA A 678 23.80 27.84 -9.36
CA ALA A 678 24.24 28.44 -8.11
C ALA A 678 23.79 27.56 -6.92
N ASP A 679 24.71 26.80 -6.34
CA ASP A 679 24.45 25.81 -5.33
C ASP A 679 24.82 26.27 -3.92
N ALA A 680 23.83 26.41 -3.05
CA ALA A 680 23.98 26.75 -1.64
C ALA A 680 23.91 25.50 -0.71
N SER A 681 23.97 24.30 -1.26
CA SER A 681 23.92 23.04 -0.48
C SER A 681 25.16 22.88 0.41
N LYS A 682 24.96 22.26 1.57
CA LYS A 682 26.05 21.95 2.51
C LYS A 682 26.92 20.77 2.10
N SER A 683 26.43 19.96 1.15
CA SER A 683 27.10 18.76 0.66
C SER A 683 27.51 18.91 -0.80
N ASP A 684 28.54 18.20 -1.22
CA ASP A 684 29.01 18.16 -2.62
C ASP A 684 28.10 17.29 -3.52
N ALA A 685 26.88 16.97 -3.10
CA ALA A 685 26.03 16.04 -3.83
C ALA A 685 25.62 16.61 -5.19
N VAL A 686 25.20 17.87 -5.23
CA VAL A 686 24.81 18.59 -6.47
C VAL A 686 26.01 18.63 -7.42
N LYS A 687 27.19 19.05 -6.95
CA LYS A 687 28.42 19.12 -7.75
C LYS A 687 28.77 17.78 -8.39
N LYS A 688 28.76 16.70 -7.63
CA LYS A 688 29.09 15.36 -8.15
C LYS A 688 28.15 14.91 -9.26
N ILE A 689 26.86 15.24 -9.15
CA ILE A 689 25.87 14.93 -10.19
C ILE A 689 26.14 15.74 -11.44
N VAL A 690 26.47 17.04 -11.30
CA VAL A 690 26.81 17.94 -12.42
C VAL A 690 28.08 17.43 -13.11
N ASP A 691 29.16 17.19 -12.35
CA ASP A 691 30.46 16.70 -12.88
C ASP A 691 30.27 15.36 -13.64
N GLU A 692 29.43 14.43 -13.10
CA GLU A 692 29.13 13.15 -13.74
C GLU A 692 28.38 13.33 -15.07
N VAL A 693 27.39 14.23 -15.08
CA VAL A 693 26.57 14.50 -16.27
C VAL A 693 27.36 15.18 -17.35
N GLU A 694 28.20 16.17 -16.99
CA GLU A 694 29.13 16.84 -17.93
C GLU A 694 30.07 15.85 -18.60
N GLN A 695 30.71 14.97 -17.82
CA GLN A 695 31.62 13.94 -18.36
C GLN A 695 30.90 12.98 -19.30
N ASN A 696 29.69 12.55 -18.94
CA ASN A 696 28.91 11.57 -19.73
C ASN A 696 28.39 12.21 -21.05
N ALA A 697 28.01 13.49 -21.02
CA ALA A 697 27.47 14.20 -22.16
C ALA A 697 28.53 14.90 -23.03
N GLY A 698 29.75 15.11 -22.53
CA GLY A 698 30.85 15.79 -23.21
C GLY A 698 30.56 17.28 -23.43
N ILE A 699 29.96 17.97 -22.46
CA ILE A 699 29.47 19.36 -22.55
C ILE A 699 30.04 20.27 -21.44
N SER A 700 31.24 20.00 -20.96
CA SER A 700 31.85 20.71 -19.83
C SER A 700 31.94 22.24 -19.97
N ASP A 701 31.87 22.75 -21.20
CA ASP A 701 31.94 24.20 -21.46
C ASP A 701 30.56 24.91 -21.44
N LEU A 702 29.46 24.17 -21.37
CA LEU A 702 28.09 24.70 -21.39
C LEU A 702 27.45 24.84 -20.01
N ILE A 703 27.99 24.17 -18.99
CA ILE A 703 27.47 24.23 -17.64
C ILE A 703 28.47 24.95 -16.73
N LYS A 704 28.03 25.97 -16.04
CA LYS A 704 28.78 26.71 -15.04
C LYS A 704 28.27 26.40 -13.68
N TYR A 705 29.05 25.69 -12.86
CA TYR A 705 28.72 25.40 -11.47
C TYR A 705 29.39 26.41 -10.53
N LYS A 706 28.59 27.08 -9.69
CA LYS A 706 29.03 28.02 -8.67
C LYS A 706 28.58 27.58 -7.30
N HIS A 707 29.52 27.20 -6.45
CA HIS A 707 29.20 26.92 -5.04
C HIS A 707 29.05 28.24 -4.26
N LEU A 708 28.01 28.30 -3.41
CA LEU A 708 27.77 29.43 -2.52
C LEU A 708 28.06 29.02 -1.08
N ASP A 709 28.86 29.80 -0.37
CA ASP A 709 29.26 29.52 1.02
C ASP A 709 28.09 29.52 2.00
N GLU A 710 26.99 30.20 1.68
CA GLU A 710 25.85 30.39 2.53
C GLU A 710 24.57 30.45 1.70
N ASN A 711 23.49 29.80 2.20
CA ASN A 711 22.16 29.94 1.61
C ASN A 711 21.52 31.26 2.08
N LYS A 712 21.48 32.25 1.20
CA LYS A 712 20.93 33.59 1.46
C LYS A 712 19.48 33.77 1.01
N GLY A 713 18.79 32.69 0.64
CA GLY A 713 17.44 32.70 0.10
C GLY A 713 17.40 32.65 -1.44
N ILE A 714 16.21 32.41 -1.97
CA ILE A 714 16.03 32.14 -3.40
C ILE A 714 16.49 33.33 -4.27
N SER A 715 16.15 34.57 -3.89
CA SER A 715 16.54 35.75 -4.66
C SER A 715 18.06 35.92 -4.77
N GLU A 716 18.76 35.88 -3.64
CA GLU A 716 20.21 36.09 -3.63
C GLU A 716 20.97 34.93 -4.28
N ASN A 717 20.50 33.68 -4.10
CA ASN A 717 21.11 32.55 -4.78
C ASN A 717 20.92 32.64 -6.30
N THR A 718 19.72 33.03 -6.77
CA THR A 718 19.47 33.27 -8.20
C THR A 718 20.29 34.44 -8.74
N ASN A 719 20.40 35.54 -7.98
CA ASN A 719 21.23 36.70 -8.36
C ASN A 719 22.68 36.31 -8.57
N ALA A 720 23.20 35.39 -7.75
CA ALA A 720 24.56 34.88 -7.91
C ALA A 720 24.75 34.10 -9.24
N ALA A 721 23.69 33.43 -9.73
CA ALA A 721 23.72 32.82 -11.07
C ALA A 721 23.57 33.88 -12.20
N ILE A 722 22.71 34.90 -12.00
CA ILE A 722 22.53 36.01 -12.95
C ILE A 722 23.83 36.77 -13.18
N ASP A 723 24.67 36.94 -12.14
CA ASP A 723 25.96 37.63 -12.25
C ASP A 723 26.96 36.87 -13.14
N GLU A 724 26.86 35.54 -13.23
CA GLU A 724 27.70 34.68 -14.09
C GLU A 724 27.16 34.52 -15.53
N ALA A 725 25.93 34.95 -15.77
CA ALA A 725 25.27 34.81 -17.07
C ALA A 725 25.97 35.67 -18.13
N CYS A 726 26.25 35.11 -19.32
CA CYS A 726 26.87 35.80 -20.45
C CYS A 726 25.95 35.95 -21.67
N GLY A 727 24.74 35.36 -21.60
CA GLY A 727 23.79 35.36 -22.71
C GLY A 727 23.11 36.69 -22.96
N ASP A 728 22.43 36.80 -24.10
CA ASP A 728 21.61 37.94 -24.51
C ASP A 728 20.28 37.98 -23.72
N TYR A 729 19.79 36.80 -23.35
CA TYR A 729 18.61 36.61 -22.50
C TYR A 729 18.91 35.67 -21.32
N ILE A 730 18.26 35.89 -20.20
CA ILE A 730 18.36 35.09 -18.99
C ILE A 730 17.00 34.44 -18.72
N ALA A 731 16.98 33.12 -18.67
CA ALA A 731 15.81 32.29 -18.41
C ALA A 731 15.82 31.72 -16.99
N LEU A 732 14.73 31.87 -16.27
CA LEU A 732 14.57 31.40 -14.90
C LEU A 732 14.01 29.94 -14.89
N LEU A 733 14.70 29.03 -14.19
CA LEU A 733 14.30 27.64 -14.07
C LEU A 733 14.47 27.15 -12.62
N ASP A 734 13.43 26.64 -12.01
CA ASP A 734 13.49 26.07 -10.67
C ASP A 734 14.11 24.65 -10.68
N HIS A 735 14.87 24.33 -9.64
CA HIS A 735 15.72 23.13 -9.55
C HIS A 735 14.95 21.80 -9.51
N ASP A 736 13.65 21.80 -9.36
CA ASP A 736 12.79 20.62 -9.27
C ASP A 736 11.78 20.50 -10.43
N ASP A 737 11.79 21.47 -11.37
CA ASP A 737 10.87 21.54 -12.50
C ASP A 737 11.47 21.02 -13.81
N LEU A 738 10.67 21.06 -14.89
CA LEU A 738 11.05 20.51 -16.19
C LEU A 738 10.67 21.49 -17.31
N LEU A 739 11.49 21.51 -18.36
CA LEU A 739 11.18 22.16 -19.65
C LEU A 739 10.78 21.12 -20.70
N THR A 740 9.95 21.50 -21.66
CA THR A 740 9.80 20.73 -22.91
C THR A 740 11.10 20.79 -23.72
N LEU A 741 11.32 19.81 -24.60
CA LEU A 741 12.58 19.72 -25.35
C LEU A 741 12.76 20.84 -26.38
N ASP A 742 11.70 21.51 -26.79
CA ASP A 742 11.62 22.61 -27.73
C ASP A 742 11.38 23.97 -27.04
N ALA A 743 11.52 24.03 -25.71
CA ALA A 743 11.18 25.24 -24.95
C ALA A 743 11.99 26.46 -25.40
N LEU A 744 13.32 26.33 -25.46
CA LEU A 744 14.18 27.45 -25.90
C LEU A 744 13.94 27.82 -27.35
N GLU A 745 13.75 26.85 -28.24
CA GLU A 745 13.48 27.07 -29.66
C GLU A 745 12.19 27.90 -29.83
N LYS A 746 11.11 27.52 -29.17
CA LYS A 746 9.82 28.24 -29.23
C LYS A 746 9.89 29.64 -28.65
N MET A 747 10.66 29.85 -27.59
CA MET A 747 10.89 31.18 -27.03
C MET A 747 11.70 32.10 -28.03
N VAL A 748 12.69 31.51 -28.71
CA VAL A 748 13.48 32.23 -29.74
C VAL A 748 12.65 32.47 -31.00
N GLU A 749 11.85 31.49 -31.46
CA GLU A 749 10.89 31.66 -32.56
C GLU A 749 9.97 32.85 -32.29
N ARG A 750 9.50 33.05 -31.07
CA ARG A 750 8.65 34.20 -30.71
C ARG A 750 9.32 35.54 -30.86
N LEU A 751 10.65 35.63 -30.62
CA LEU A 751 11.44 36.85 -30.87
C LEU A 751 11.48 37.22 -32.35
N HIS A 752 11.44 36.21 -33.22
CA HIS A 752 11.52 36.41 -34.69
C HIS A 752 10.12 36.44 -35.37
N ALA A 753 9.06 36.52 -34.59
CA ALA A 753 7.70 36.53 -35.16
C ALA A 753 7.47 37.83 -35.96
N PRO A 754 6.64 37.80 -37.03
CA PRO A 754 6.44 38.93 -37.93
C PRO A 754 5.81 40.17 -37.28
N ASP A 755 5.24 40.07 -36.10
CA ASP A 755 4.66 41.12 -35.31
C ASP A 755 5.68 41.82 -34.38
N VAL A 756 6.97 41.46 -34.44
CA VAL A 756 8.05 42.07 -33.70
C VAL A 756 8.87 42.96 -34.65
N ASP A 757 8.60 44.24 -34.61
CA ASP A 757 9.27 45.22 -35.48
C ASP A 757 10.69 45.53 -35.04
N ASP A 758 10.93 45.62 -33.74
CA ASP A 758 12.24 45.92 -33.15
C ASP A 758 12.55 45.03 -31.92
N LEU A 759 13.54 44.16 -32.06
CA LEU A 759 14.01 43.28 -30.98
C LEU A 759 14.54 44.05 -29.76
N GLN A 760 15.02 45.28 -29.95
CA GLN A 760 15.54 46.08 -28.83
C GLN A 760 14.43 46.53 -27.86
N THR A 761 13.19 46.58 -28.32
CA THR A 761 12.02 46.90 -27.48
C THR A 761 11.57 45.67 -26.67
N VAL A 762 11.91 44.44 -27.05
CA VAL A 762 11.50 43.23 -26.35
C VAL A 762 12.35 43.03 -25.11
N ILE A 763 11.76 43.22 -23.94
CA ILE A 763 12.44 43.07 -22.65
C ILE A 763 12.23 41.70 -22.00
N ALA A 764 11.14 41.01 -22.33
CA ALA A 764 10.86 39.68 -21.80
C ALA A 764 9.95 38.87 -22.72
N VAL A 765 10.07 37.55 -22.62
CA VAL A 765 9.17 36.55 -23.25
C VAL A 765 8.73 35.54 -22.17
N TYR A 766 7.45 35.15 -22.16
CA TYR A 766 6.95 34.11 -21.28
C TYR A 766 6.08 33.12 -22.04
N SER A 767 5.92 31.91 -21.44
CA SER A 767 5.11 30.84 -22.05
C SER A 767 3.95 30.38 -21.17
N ASP A 768 3.11 29.51 -21.72
CA ASP A 768 2.16 28.71 -20.96
C ASP A 768 2.88 27.67 -20.10
N GLU A 769 2.18 27.16 -19.09
CA GLU A 769 2.70 26.13 -18.18
C GLU A 769 1.64 25.08 -17.84
N ASP A 770 2.07 23.94 -17.32
CA ASP A 770 1.18 22.97 -16.69
C ASP A 770 1.82 22.44 -15.40
N LYS A 771 1.13 21.52 -14.73
CA LYS A 771 1.67 20.82 -13.56
C LYS A 771 2.02 19.40 -13.88
N CYS A 772 3.11 18.88 -13.30
CA CYS A 772 3.43 17.47 -13.36
C CYS A 772 3.46 16.82 -11.97
N ASP A 773 3.30 15.49 -11.92
CA ASP A 773 3.45 14.74 -10.68
C ASP A 773 4.92 14.62 -10.26
N THR A 774 5.15 14.16 -9.01
CA THR A 774 6.52 13.99 -8.47
C THR A 774 7.43 13.15 -9.35
N ASP A 775 6.87 12.26 -10.17
CA ASP A 775 7.62 11.37 -11.03
C ASP A 775 7.85 11.93 -12.46
N GLY A 776 7.29 13.10 -12.78
CA GLY A 776 7.39 13.71 -14.09
C GLY A 776 6.69 12.92 -15.23
N ASN A 777 5.77 12.02 -14.86
CA ASN A 777 5.14 11.10 -15.81
C ASN A 777 3.69 11.47 -16.18
N ARG A 778 3.08 12.36 -15.42
CA ARG A 778 1.70 12.79 -15.64
C ARG A 778 1.62 14.29 -15.58
N PHE A 779 1.13 14.89 -16.69
CA PHE A 779 0.88 16.32 -16.82
C PHE A 779 -0.60 16.61 -16.63
N TYR A 780 -0.92 17.75 -15.96
CA TYR A 780 -2.29 18.12 -15.63
C TYR A 780 -2.40 19.61 -15.27
N GLU A 781 -3.63 20.14 -15.28
CA GLU A 781 -3.94 21.54 -14.97
C GLU A 781 -3.14 22.51 -15.83
N PRO A 782 -3.29 22.49 -17.18
CA PRO A 782 -2.62 23.43 -18.07
C PRO A 782 -3.09 24.85 -17.77
N TYR A 783 -2.17 25.79 -17.75
CA TYR A 783 -2.43 27.21 -17.63
C TYR A 783 -2.12 27.92 -18.93
N PHE A 784 -3.17 28.19 -19.73
CA PHE A 784 -3.10 28.98 -20.93
C PHE A 784 -3.21 30.46 -20.56
N LYS A 785 -2.15 31.18 -20.80
CA LYS A 785 -2.03 32.58 -20.41
C LYS A 785 -2.51 33.48 -21.56
N PRO A 786 -3.04 34.68 -21.28
CA PRO A 786 -3.28 35.68 -22.32
C PRO A 786 -1.95 36.27 -22.76
N ASP A 787 -1.97 37.03 -23.85
CA ASP A 787 -0.94 37.98 -24.14
C ASP A 787 -0.79 39.00 -23.00
N PHE A 788 0.25 39.80 -22.98
CA PHE A 788 0.54 40.69 -21.86
C PHE A 788 -0.67 41.56 -21.52
N ASN A 789 -1.19 41.36 -20.32
CA ASN A 789 -2.41 41.99 -19.78
C ASN A 789 -2.12 42.61 -18.42
N LEU A 790 -1.94 43.93 -18.41
CA LEU A 790 -1.51 44.63 -17.21
C LEU A 790 -2.53 44.49 -16.06
N ASP A 791 -3.82 44.70 -16.35
CA ASP A 791 -4.86 44.68 -15.30
C ASP A 791 -5.02 43.28 -14.70
N LEU A 792 -4.85 42.21 -15.50
CA LEU A 792 -4.76 40.84 -14.99
C LEU A 792 -3.49 40.66 -14.14
N LEU A 793 -2.35 41.18 -14.55
CA LEU A 793 -1.10 41.12 -13.77
C LEU A 793 -1.23 41.85 -12.44
N LEU A 794 -1.96 42.96 -12.37
CA LEU A 794 -2.23 43.67 -11.11
C LEU A 794 -3.19 42.90 -10.19
N SER A 795 -3.79 41.81 -10.65
CA SER A 795 -4.65 40.92 -9.85
C SER A 795 -3.96 39.61 -9.44
N ASN A 796 -2.99 39.10 -10.21
CA ASN A 796 -2.20 37.90 -9.86
C ASN A 796 -0.95 37.78 -10.75
N ASN A 797 0.04 37.01 -10.28
CA ASN A 797 1.21 36.63 -11.07
C ASN A 797 0.86 35.50 -12.05
N TYR A 798 0.18 35.85 -13.16
CA TYR A 798 -0.15 34.85 -14.19
C TYR A 798 1.03 34.48 -15.10
N ILE A 799 2.06 35.34 -15.18
CA ILE A 799 3.26 35.12 -16.02
C ILE A 799 4.15 34.02 -15.47
N CYS A 800 4.55 34.11 -14.22
CA CYS A 800 5.32 33.15 -13.39
C CYS A 800 6.41 32.36 -14.16
N HIS A 801 6.08 31.21 -14.79
CA HIS A 801 6.96 30.34 -15.54
C HIS A 801 6.43 30.14 -16.99
N PHE A 802 7.19 29.86 -18.01
CA PHE A 802 8.60 29.99 -18.18
C PHE A 802 8.89 31.43 -18.58
N LEU A 803 9.78 32.09 -17.90
CA LEU A 803 10.11 33.51 -18.13
C LEU A 803 11.55 33.65 -18.58
N MET A 804 11.75 34.37 -19.68
CA MET A 804 13.03 34.74 -20.25
C MET A 804 13.10 36.28 -20.37
N VAL A 805 14.09 36.89 -19.74
CA VAL A 805 14.26 38.35 -19.67
C VAL A 805 15.57 38.78 -20.37
N ARG A 806 15.56 39.88 -21.09
CA ARG A 806 16.75 40.44 -21.72
C ARG A 806 17.84 40.70 -20.66
N ALA A 807 19.05 40.29 -20.95
CA ALA A 807 20.10 40.19 -19.93
C ALA A 807 20.51 41.55 -19.31
N ASP A 808 20.54 42.62 -20.07
CA ASP A 808 20.81 43.99 -19.56
C ASP A 808 19.77 44.40 -18.51
N VAL A 809 18.48 44.15 -18.80
CA VAL A 809 17.36 44.46 -17.91
C VAL A 809 17.42 43.58 -16.67
N MET A 810 17.63 42.27 -16.86
CA MET A 810 17.69 41.31 -15.75
C MET A 810 18.83 41.62 -14.78
N LYS A 811 20.02 41.93 -15.29
CA LYS A 811 21.19 42.29 -14.47
C LYS A 811 21.03 43.65 -13.77
N ALA A 812 20.33 44.60 -14.38
CA ALA A 812 19.99 45.88 -13.77
C ALA A 812 18.94 45.73 -12.65
N PHE A 813 17.95 44.89 -12.86
CA PHE A 813 16.82 44.73 -11.94
C PHE A 813 17.11 43.76 -10.81
N LYS A 814 17.70 42.60 -11.09
CA LYS A 814 17.91 41.51 -10.16
C LYS A 814 16.66 41.13 -9.36
N LEU A 815 16.66 40.02 -8.71
CA LEU A 815 15.61 39.63 -7.74
C LEU A 815 15.86 40.34 -6.40
N ARG A 816 14.80 40.71 -5.73
CA ARG A 816 14.84 41.40 -4.44
C ARG A 816 14.46 40.47 -3.29
N ALA A 817 15.41 40.18 -2.39
CA ALA A 817 15.23 39.32 -1.24
C ALA A 817 14.05 39.74 -0.30
N LYS A 818 13.70 41.02 -0.30
CA LYS A 818 12.51 41.53 0.41
C LYS A 818 11.22 40.81 0.01
N TYR A 819 11.17 40.27 -1.22
CA TYR A 819 9.98 39.62 -1.78
C TYR A 819 10.19 38.11 -1.99
N ASP A 820 11.12 37.47 -1.26
CA ASP A 820 11.32 36.03 -1.32
C ASP A 820 9.97 35.28 -1.16
N GLY A 821 9.70 34.35 -2.10
CA GLY A 821 8.42 33.67 -2.26
C GLY A 821 7.47 34.29 -3.29
N ALA A 822 7.71 35.57 -3.69
CA ALA A 822 7.04 36.28 -4.79
C ALA A 822 8.05 37.16 -5.55
N GLN A 823 9.33 36.77 -5.56
CA GLN A 823 10.43 37.50 -6.19
C GLN A 823 10.27 37.63 -7.70
N ASP A 824 9.70 36.63 -8.34
CA ASP A 824 9.31 36.57 -9.74
C ASP A 824 8.20 37.56 -10.06
N TYR A 825 7.18 37.61 -9.20
CA TYR A 825 6.09 38.58 -9.34
C TYR A 825 6.58 40.02 -9.21
N ASP A 826 7.43 40.30 -8.23
CA ASP A 826 8.10 41.58 -8.07
C ASP A 826 8.90 41.97 -9.32
N LEU A 827 9.65 41.02 -9.91
CA LEU A 827 10.37 41.25 -11.14
C LEU A 827 9.45 41.63 -12.30
N VAL A 828 8.38 40.85 -12.53
CA VAL A 828 7.44 41.09 -13.62
C VAL A 828 6.70 42.41 -13.45
N LEU A 829 6.31 42.79 -12.23
CA LEU A 829 5.71 44.10 -11.96
C LEU A 829 6.68 45.28 -12.28
N ARG A 830 7.99 45.09 -12.03
CA ARG A 830 9.01 46.08 -12.42
C ARG A 830 9.22 46.13 -13.92
N LEU A 831 9.16 44.98 -14.62
CA LEU A 831 9.19 44.92 -16.09
C LEU A 831 7.97 45.62 -16.68
N ALA A 832 6.77 45.44 -16.05
CA ALA A 832 5.54 46.09 -16.50
C ALA A 832 5.63 47.65 -16.47
N LEU A 833 6.44 48.22 -15.56
CA LEU A 833 6.67 49.69 -15.58
C LEU A 833 7.38 50.13 -16.85
N LEU A 834 8.28 49.33 -17.41
CA LEU A 834 9.01 49.66 -18.64
C LEU A 834 8.15 49.57 -19.90
N THR A 835 7.00 48.88 -19.86
CA THR A 835 6.09 48.84 -21.02
C THR A 835 5.48 50.17 -21.35
N GLU A 836 5.35 51.09 -20.37
CA GLU A 836 4.92 52.45 -20.58
C GLU A 836 5.94 53.33 -21.34
N GLU A 837 7.21 52.89 -21.37
CA GLU A 837 8.29 53.53 -22.12
C GLU A 837 8.46 52.95 -23.55
N GLY A 838 7.47 52.15 -23.99
CA GLY A 838 7.47 51.52 -25.32
C GLY A 838 8.16 50.15 -25.39
N ASN A 839 8.54 49.55 -24.23
CA ASN A 839 9.08 48.21 -24.21
C ASN A 839 7.97 47.15 -24.25
N ILE A 840 8.27 45.94 -24.72
CA ILE A 840 7.31 44.90 -25.03
C ILE A 840 7.63 43.64 -24.21
N ILE A 841 6.60 43.01 -23.64
CA ILE A 841 6.62 41.68 -23.03
C ILE A 841 5.82 40.76 -23.96
N LEU A 842 6.47 39.76 -24.54
CA LEU A 842 5.88 38.82 -25.48
C LEU A 842 5.37 37.55 -24.82
N HIS A 843 4.32 36.98 -25.39
CA HIS A 843 3.78 35.69 -25.00
C HIS A 843 4.02 34.63 -26.10
N THR A 844 4.47 33.45 -25.68
CA THR A 844 4.57 32.23 -26.50
C THR A 844 3.40 31.31 -26.10
N PRO A 845 2.34 31.16 -26.92
CA PRO A 845 1.16 30.40 -26.57
C PRO A 845 1.38 28.89 -26.70
N SER A 846 2.34 28.39 -25.94
CA SER A 846 2.72 26.97 -25.89
C SER A 846 3.11 26.57 -24.47
N ILE A 847 2.72 25.38 -24.03
CA ILE A 847 3.14 24.83 -22.74
C ILE A 847 4.60 24.39 -22.86
N LEU A 848 5.49 25.20 -22.31
CA LEU A 848 6.94 24.95 -22.35
C LEU A 848 7.56 24.61 -21.00
N TYR A 849 6.80 24.77 -19.93
CA TYR A 849 7.23 24.56 -18.55
C TYR A 849 6.29 23.63 -17.80
N HIS A 850 6.86 22.68 -17.02
CA HIS A 850 6.11 21.73 -16.21
C HIS A 850 6.45 21.92 -14.74
N TRP A 851 5.53 22.53 -13.99
CA TRP A 851 5.67 22.77 -12.55
C TRP A 851 5.45 21.48 -11.77
N ARG A 852 6.50 21.00 -11.10
CA ARG A 852 6.45 19.72 -10.37
C ARG A 852 5.77 19.85 -9.01
N CYS A 853 4.76 19.01 -8.80
CA CYS A 853 3.99 18.96 -7.56
C CYS A 853 4.48 17.82 -6.67
N HIS A 854 5.14 18.14 -5.54
CA HIS A 854 5.58 17.21 -4.52
C HIS A 854 5.24 17.74 -3.10
N GLU A 855 5.47 16.94 -2.05
CA GLU A 855 5.03 17.28 -0.67
C GLU A 855 5.65 18.60 -0.12
N GLU A 856 6.78 19.00 -0.61
CA GLU A 856 7.51 20.22 -0.21
C GLU A 856 7.26 21.39 -1.16
N SER A 857 6.59 21.16 -2.30
CA SER A 857 6.33 22.19 -3.29
C SER A 857 5.23 23.17 -2.85
N THR A 858 5.32 24.41 -3.28
CA THR A 858 4.32 25.48 -3.01
C THR A 858 2.93 25.09 -3.54
N ALA A 859 2.88 24.30 -4.61
CA ALA A 859 1.63 23.86 -5.25
C ALA A 859 0.75 22.94 -4.37
N ILE A 860 1.34 22.21 -3.41
CA ILE A 860 0.60 21.27 -2.54
C ILE A 860 0.40 21.83 -1.14
N ASN A 861 1.31 22.60 -0.61
CA ASN A 861 1.32 23.08 0.77
C ASN A 861 1.14 24.58 0.88
N THR A 862 -0.01 25.06 0.47
CA THR A 862 -0.40 26.48 0.47
C THR A 862 -0.38 27.13 1.87
N ASP A 863 -0.51 26.32 2.95
CA ASP A 863 -0.53 26.83 4.32
C ASP A 863 0.85 27.13 4.91
N SER A 864 1.90 26.50 4.40
CA SER A 864 3.27 26.65 4.94
C SER A 864 3.99 27.88 4.45
N LYS A 865 3.47 28.54 3.40
CA LYS A 865 4.12 29.66 2.73
C LYS A 865 3.22 30.93 2.64
N ARG A 866 2.45 31.22 3.70
CA ARG A 866 1.61 32.44 3.75
C ARG A 866 2.45 33.70 3.51
N TYR A 867 3.72 33.70 3.89
CA TYR A 867 4.67 34.80 3.63
C TYR A 867 4.81 35.13 2.15
N ALA A 868 4.67 34.15 1.24
CA ALA A 868 4.77 34.39 -0.21
C ALA A 868 3.61 35.22 -0.73
N TYR A 869 2.41 34.98 -0.22
CA TYR A 869 1.23 35.77 -0.58
C TYR A 869 1.29 37.19 0.00
N ASP A 870 1.81 37.33 1.23
CA ASP A 870 2.07 38.63 1.82
C ASP A 870 3.15 39.41 1.01
N ALA A 871 4.21 38.75 0.58
CA ALA A 871 5.24 39.32 -0.27
C ALA A 871 4.70 39.79 -1.63
N GLY A 872 3.80 39.02 -2.26
CA GLY A 872 3.16 39.40 -3.52
C GLY A 872 2.26 40.65 -3.37
N ARG A 873 1.51 40.73 -2.27
CA ARG A 873 0.71 41.95 -1.95
C ARG A 873 1.60 43.17 -1.74
N GLU A 874 2.71 43.03 -1.04
CA GLU A 874 3.66 44.10 -0.82
C GLU A 874 4.41 44.51 -2.13
N ALA A 875 4.65 43.57 -3.05
CA ALA A 875 5.18 43.87 -4.37
C ALA A 875 4.21 44.74 -5.20
N LEU A 876 2.91 44.44 -5.17
CA LEU A 876 1.88 45.28 -5.80
C LEU A 876 1.81 46.68 -5.20
N LYS A 877 1.87 46.81 -3.87
CA LYS A 877 1.92 48.14 -3.22
C LYS A 877 3.17 48.92 -3.63
N ASP A 878 4.31 48.28 -3.77
CA ASP A 878 5.54 48.91 -4.26
C ASP A 878 5.40 49.35 -5.71
N TYR A 879 4.71 48.59 -6.57
CA TYR A 879 4.37 48.95 -7.93
C TYR A 879 3.56 50.26 -7.96
N PHE A 880 2.44 50.31 -7.21
CA PHE A 880 1.61 51.51 -7.14
C PHE A 880 2.31 52.71 -6.48
N THR A 881 3.20 52.47 -5.54
CA THR A 881 4.05 53.52 -4.96
C THR A 881 4.99 54.12 -6.00
N LYS A 882 5.62 53.30 -6.85
CA LYS A 882 6.46 53.78 -7.95
C LYS A 882 5.69 54.53 -9.03
N LYS A 883 4.41 54.15 -9.22
CA LYS A 883 3.50 54.88 -10.11
C LYS A 883 2.99 56.22 -9.51
N GLY A 884 3.32 56.50 -8.26
CA GLY A 884 2.76 57.67 -7.55
C GLY A 884 1.28 57.55 -7.17
N MET A 885 0.74 56.33 -7.10
CA MET A 885 -0.67 56.05 -6.86
C MET A 885 -0.94 55.45 -5.49
N ALA A 886 0.05 55.42 -4.58
CA ALA A 886 -0.03 54.72 -3.27
C ALA A 886 -1.24 55.13 -2.41
N ASP A 887 -1.61 56.42 -2.45
CA ASP A 887 -2.75 56.94 -1.69
C ASP A 887 -4.11 56.81 -2.40
N GLN A 888 -4.09 56.32 -3.64
CA GLN A 888 -5.25 56.23 -4.52
C GLN A 888 -5.65 54.79 -4.84
N VAL A 889 -4.83 53.81 -4.44
CA VAL A 889 -5.09 52.39 -4.72
C VAL A 889 -4.91 51.60 -3.45
N GLU A 890 -5.96 50.87 -3.04
CA GLU A 890 -5.94 49.92 -1.96
C GLU A 890 -5.75 48.50 -2.53
N VAL A 891 -4.74 47.78 -2.02
CA VAL A 891 -4.44 46.37 -2.41
C VAL A 891 -4.76 45.44 -1.24
N THR A 892 -5.72 44.55 -1.44
CA THR A 892 -6.17 43.56 -0.45
C THR A 892 -6.08 42.14 -1.03
N ASP A 893 -6.10 41.11 -0.14
CA ASP A 893 -6.21 39.72 -0.59
C ASP A 893 -7.62 39.48 -1.14
N SER A 894 -7.72 38.67 -2.20
CA SER A 894 -9.01 38.19 -2.69
C SER A 894 -9.46 36.94 -1.89
N GLU A 895 -10.61 36.35 -2.22
CA GLU A 895 -11.09 35.10 -1.62
C GLU A 895 -10.18 33.91 -1.97
N HIS A 896 -9.35 34.03 -3.01
CA HIS A 896 -8.40 33.04 -3.48
C HIS A 896 -6.97 33.40 -3.11
N LEU A 897 -6.21 32.48 -2.53
CA LEU A 897 -4.81 32.71 -2.13
C LEU A 897 -3.92 32.95 -3.36
N GLY A 898 -3.11 33.99 -3.32
CA GLY A 898 -2.24 34.42 -4.43
C GLY A 898 -2.94 35.29 -5.47
N PHE A 899 -4.21 35.66 -5.20
CA PHE A 899 -4.96 36.65 -5.98
C PHE A 899 -5.23 37.88 -5.13
N TYR A 900 -5.17 39.06 -5.78
CA TYR A 900 -5.28 40.32 -5.09
C TYR A 900 -6.41 41.14 -5.69
N LYS A 901 -7.01 41.97 -4.85
CA LYS A 901 -8.02 42.92 -5.28
C LYS A 901 -7.45 44.35 -5.18
N THR A 902 -7.44 45.03 -6.30
CA THR A 902 -7.08 46.45 -6.38
C THR A 902 -8.36 47.32 -6.41
N THR A 903 -8.46 48.26 -5.47
CA THR A 903 -9.60 49.18 -5.37
C THR A 903 -9.09 50.58 -5.60
N TYR A 904 -9.64 51.28 -6.58
CA TYR A 904 -9.26 52.64 -6.94
C TYR A 904 -10.14 53.66 -6.19
N VAL A 905 -9.53 54.68 -5.62
CA VAL A 905 -10.20 55.72 -4.81
C VAL A 905 -9.98 57.11 -5.43
N PRO A 906 -11.07 57.88 -5.74
CA PRO A 906 -12.49 57.58 -5.54
C PRO A 906 -13.07 56.53 -6.50
N ASP A 907 -12.54 56.37 -7.70
CA ASP A 907 -12.86 55.34 -8.67
C ASP A 907 -11.76 55.17 -9.71
N ILE A 908 -11.90 54.14 -10.58
CA ILE A 908 -10.89 53.80 -11.59
C ILE A 908 -10.63 54.93 -12.58
N PHE A 909 -11.64 55.70 -13.02
CA PHE A 909 -11.50 56.80 -13.98
C PHE A 909 -10.79 58.00 -13.41
N ALA A 910 -10.91 58.26 -12.12
CA ALA A 910 -10.17 59.31 -11.45
C ALA A 910 -8.66 59.03 -11.41
N VAL A 911 -8.31 57.75 -11.18
CA VAL A 911 -6.92 57.32 -10.98
C VAL A 911 -6.25 56.88 -12.29
N ARG A 912 -6.91 56.08 -13.14
CA ARG A 912 -6.40 55.49 -14.38
C ARG A 912 -6.85 56.34 -15.57
N LYS A 913 -6.01 57.25 -16.01
CA LYS A 913 -6.28 58.11 -17.16
C LYS A 913 -6.24 57.39 -18.50
N ASP A 914 -5.61 56.25 -18.56
CA ASP A 914 -5.50 55.34 -19.71
C ASP A 914 -6.78 54.48 -19.92
N VAL A 915 -7.76 54.45 -18.98
CA VAL A 915 -8.99 53.67 -19.07
C VAL A 915 -10.13 54.51 -19.66
N ALA A 916 -10.63 54.13 -20.86
CA ALA A 916 -11.78 54.79 -21.52
C ALA A 916 -13.12 54.28 -20.98
N ALA A 917 -13.22 52.97 -20.71
CA ALA A 917 -14.42 52.35 -20.20
C ALA A 917 -14.14 51.12 -19.34
N VAL A 918 -15.07 50.79 -18.45
CA VAL A 918 -15.15 49.51 -17.77
C VAL A 918 -16.38 48.76 -18.23
N CYS A 919 -16.25 47.45 -18.42
CA CYS A 919 -17.34 46.57 -18.81
C CYS A 919 -17.48 45.40 -17.88
N GLY A 920 -18.63 44.76 -17.90
CA GLY A 920 -18.97 43.67 -17.00
C GLY A 920 -19.68 42.50 -17.68
N ARG A 921 -20.51 41.78 -16.92
CA ARG A 921 -21.27 40.64 -17.39
C ARG A 921 -22.75 40.93 -17.42
N VAL A 922 -23.46 40.43 -18.44
CA VAL A 922 -24.92 40.42 -18.51
C VAL A 922 -25.43 39.05 -18.10
N VAL A 923 -26.33 38.99 -17.13
CA VAL A 923 -26.81 37.77 -16.51
C VAL A 923 -28.31 37.64 -16.66
N LYS A 924 -28.79 36.44 -16.99
CA LYS A 924 -30.19 36.06 -17.01
C LYS A 924 -30.36 34.71 -16.29
N ASP A 925 -31.33 34.64 -15.36
CA ASP A 925 -31.62 33.43 -14.59
C ASP A 925 -30.35 32.84 -13.90
N GLY A 926 -29.43 33.71 -13.46
CA GLY A 926 -28.17 33.34 -12.81
C GLY A 926 -27.09 32.76 -13.75
N ILE A 927 -27.27 32.92 -15.07
CA ILE A 927 -26.30 32.47 -16.10
C ILE A 927 -25.81 33.70 -16.85
N VAL A 928 -24.52 33.81 -17.10
CA VAL A 928 -23.89 34.83 -17.92
C VAL A 928 -24.30 34.59 -19.38
N ILE A 929 -24.99 35.52 -19.97
CA ILE A 929 -25.46 35.45 -21.34
C ILE A 929 -24.62 36.30 -22.31
N ALA A 930 -23.88 37.27 -21.80
CA ALA A 930 -22.88 38.05 -22.52
C ALA A 930 -21.77 38.49 -21.57
N SER A 931 -20.55 38.44 -22.06
CA SER A 931 -19.35 38.88 -21.35
C SER A 931 -18.31 39.41 -22.33
N PRO A 932 -17.34 40.24 -21.89
CA PRO A 932 -16.26 40.70 -22.76
C PRO A 932 -15.50 39.51 -23.34
N ASP A 933 -15.13 39.62 -24.62
CA ASP A 933 -14.39 38.60 -25.39
C ASP A 933 -15.03 37.18 -25.30
N HIS A 934 -16.32 37.12 -24.94
CA HIS A 934 -17.05 35.88 -24.69
C HIS A 934 -16.43 34.96 -23.63
N LEU A 935 -15.61 35.50 -22.73
CA LEU A 935 -14.80 34.75 -21.79
C LEU A 935 -15.63 33.95 -20.76
N PHE A 936 -16.79 34.48 -20.40
CA PHE A 936 -17.60 33.92 -19.29
C PHE A 936 -19.00 33.47 -19.75
N ASP A 937 -19.31 33.51 -21.04
CA ASP A 937 -20.63 33.16 -21.57
C ASP A 937 -21.00 31.71 -21.25
N GLY A 938 -22.21 31.49 -20.74
CA GLY A 938 -22.71 30.23 -20.27
C GLY A 938 -22.29 29.82 -18.85
N LEU A 939 -21.41 30.57 -18.19
CA LEU A 939 -21.07 30.34 -16.80
C LEU A 939 -22.21 30.81 -15.86
N ARG A 940 -22.26 30.20 -14.69
CA ARG A 940 -23.11 30.71 -13.62
C ARG A 940 -22.50 31.98 -13.00
N ILE A 941 -23.33 32.90 -12.54
CA ILE A 941 -22.89 34.19 -11.99
C ILE A 941 -21.85 34.07 -10.87
N TYR A 942 -21.91 32.99 -10.10
CA TYR A 942 -20.99 32.73 -8.98
C TYR A 942 -19.77 31.87 -9.36
N SER A 943 -19.61 31.55 -10.65
CA SER A 943 -18.45 30.82 -11.14
C SER A 943 -17.29 31.78 -11.35
N SER A 944 -16.16 31.47 -10.73
CA SER A 944 -14.92 32.24 -10.91
C SER A 944 -14.30 32.09 -12.29
N GLY A 945 -14.80 31.16 -13.10
CA GLY A 945 -14.29 30.88 -14.43
C GLY A 945 -12.90 30.23 -14.44
N TYR A 946 -12.31 30.18 -15.65
CA TYR A 946 -10.98 29.61 -15.82
C TYR A 946 -9.90 30.45 -15.13
N MET A 947 -9.10 29.84 -14.25
CA MET A 947 -8.06 30.50 -13.46
C MET A 947 -8.59 31.72 -12.68
N HIS A 948 -9.81 31.64 -12.19
CA HIS A 948 -10.52 32.70 -11.43
C HIS A 948 -10.69 34.01 -12.20
N ARG A 949 -10.57 34.01 -13.52
CA ARG A 949 -10.61 35.24 -14.33
C ARG A 949 -11.92 36.02 -14.23
N ALA A 950 -13.03 35.35 -13.92
CA ALA A 950 -14.31 36.05 -13.75
C ALA A 950 -14.38 36.93 -12.49
N ASP A 951 -13.44 36.78 -11.55
CA ASP A 951 -13.34 37.57 -10.32
C ASP A 951 -12.19 38.60 -10.37
N LEU A 952 -11.50 38.74 -11.53
CA LEU A 952 -10.30 39.56 -11.66
C LEU A 952 -10.50 40.65 -12.68
N TYR A 953 -9.91 41.82 -12.44
CA TYR A 953 -9.78 42.86 -13.45
C TYR A 953 -8.87 42.36 -14.58
N MET A 954 -9.18 42.72 -15.82
CA MET A 954 -8.32 42.43 -16.99
C MET A 954 -8.62 43.38 -18.14
N ASP A 955 -7.60 43.64 -18.98
CA ASP A 955 -7.79 44.30 -20.26
C ASP A 955 -8.56 43.39 -21.21
N VAL A 956 -9.57 43.89 -21.90
CA VAL A 956 -10.44 43.19 -22.84
C VAL A 956 -10.64 43.96 -24.11
N THR A 957 -11.14 43.33 -25.17
CA THR A 957 -11.27 43.97 -26.50
C THR A 957 -12.71 44.16 -26.92
N THR A 958 -13.67 43.47 -26.32
CA THR A 958 -15.11 43.62 -26.65
C THR A 958 -15.93 43.86 -25.41
N TYR A 959 -17.14 44.40 -25.58
CA TYR A 959 -18.08 44.70 -24.51
C TYR A 959 -19.53 44.47 -24.93
N ASP A 960 -20.42 44.38 -23.95
CA ASP A 960 -21.87 44.47 -24.16
C ASP A 960 -22.35 45.78 -23.57
N GLU A 961 -23.09 46.60 -24.38
CA GLU A 961 -23.57 47.93 -23.98
C GLU A 961 -24.41 47.94 -22.70
N ARG A 962 -25.04 46.81 -22.40
CA ARG A 962 -25.90 46.68 -21.19
C ARG A 962 -25.08 46.69 -19.90
N ALA A 963 -23.86 46.18 -19.92
CA ALA A 963 -22.94 46.16 -18.78
C ALA A 963 -21.66 46.97 -19.11
N LEU A 964 -21.84 48.23 -19.48
CA LEU A 964 -20.79 49.15 -19.87
C LEU A 964 -20.88 50.46 -19.05
N ARG A 965 -19.76 50.97 -18.58
CA ARG A 965 -19.63 52.27 -17.96
C ARG A 965 -18.46 53.00 -18.64
N VAL A 966 -18.80 54.07 -19.36
CA VAL A 966 -17.84 54.86 -20.11
C VAL A 966 -17.39 56.06 -19.26
N ARG A 967 -16.16 56.49 -19.40
CA ARG A 967 -15.58 57.68 -18.81
C ARG A 967 -16.33 58.92 -19.32
N SER A 968 -16.71 59.81 -18.42
CA SER A 968 -17.53 61.01 -18.76
C SER A 968 -16.75 62.15 -19.37
N ASP A 969 -15.46 62.17 -19.26
CA ASP A 969 -14.53 63.21 -19.71
C ASP A 969 -13.74 62.83 -20.99
N LEU A 970 -14.26 61.90 -21.82
CA LEU A 970 -13.70 61.61 -23.15
C LEU A 970 -13.99 62.76 -24.12
N ASP A 971 -12.94 63.18 -24.82
CA ASP A 971 -13.03 64.19 -25.88
C ASP A 971 -13.55 63.62 -27.23
N VAL A 972 -13.50 62.30 -27.37
CA VAL A 972 -13.89 61.50 -28.57
C VAL A 972 -14.88 60.40 -28.21
N ASN A 973 -15.50 59.74 -29.15
CA ASN A 973 -16.34 58.61 -28.87
C ASN A 973 -15.53 57.41 -28.37
N LEU A 974 -16.17 56.38 -27.74
CA LEU A 974 -15.47 55.25 -27.14
C LEU A 974 -14.65 54.45 -28.13
N ASP A 975 -15.19 54.16 -29.34
CA ASP A 975 -14.47 53.36 -30.34
C ASP A 975 -13.23 54.09 -30.84
N GLU A 976 -13.29 55.41 -30.97
CA GLU A 976 -12.16 56.25 -31.33
C GLU A 976 -11.09 56.28 -30.23
N ALA A 977 -11.51 56.44 -28.96
CA ALA A 977 -10.60 56.41 -27.81
C ALA A 977 -9.89 55.04 -27.67
N LEU A 978 -10.59 53.93 -27.89
CA LEU A 978 -10.01 52.61 -27.90
C LEU A 978 -9.05 52.39 -29.08
N SER A 979 -9.35 52.97 -30.26
CA SER A 979 -8.44 52.89 -31.43
C SER A 979 -7.18 53.75 -31.23
N GLU A 980 -7.24 54.77 -30.41
CA GLU A 980 -6.10 55.61 -30.00
C GLU A 980 -5.26 55.00 -28.86
N GLY A 981 -5.61 53.79 -28.42
CA GLY A 981 -4.84 53.04 -27.44
C GLY A 981 -5.32 53.18 -25.97
N MET A 982 -6.45 53.84 -25.74
CA MET A 982 -7.06 53.74 -24.39
C MET A 982 -7.59 52.36 -24.13
N LYS A 983 -7.73 52.03 -22.86
CA LYS A 983 -8.07 50.67 -22.43
C LYS A 983 -9.56 50.49 -22.11
N LEU A 984 -10.06 49.29 -22.45
CA LEU A 984 -11.29 48.73 -21.97
C LEU A 984 -10.99 47.69 -20.88
N VAL A 985 -11.47 47.89 -19.69
CA VAL A 985 -11.16 47.04 -18.55
C VAL A 985 -12.41 46.28 -18.09
N TYR A 986 -12.30 44.97 -17.98
CA TYR A 986 -13.32 44.16 -17.32
C TYR A 986 -13.27 44.36 -15.81
N ALA A 987 -14.42 44.69 -15.22
CA ALA A 987 -14.62 44.90 -13.80
C ALA A 987 -15.59 43.82 -13.28
N PRO A 988 -15.14 42.89 -12.40
CA PRO A 988 -15.95 41.74 -11.97
C PRO A 988 -17.22 42.10 -11.20
N GLU A 989 -17.25 43.27 -10.56
CA GLU A 989 -18.40 43.79 -9.81
C GLU A 989 -19.47 44.41 -10.71
N LEU A 990 -19.16 44.71 -11.97
CA LEU A 990 -20.15 45.26 -12.91
C LEU A 990 -20.97 44.11 -13.52
N VAL A 991 -22.16 43.90 -12.97
CA VAL A 991 -23.08 42.83 -13.39
C VAL A 991 -24.45 43.44 -13.63
N GLU A 992 -25.01 43.21 -14.80
CA GLU A 992 -26.36 43.60 -15.20
C GLU A 992 -27.26 42.37 -15.24
N GLU A 993 -28.29 42.30 -14.43
CA GLU A 993 -29.30 41.25 -14.41
C GLU A 993 -30.52 41.65 -15.23
N ILE A 994 -30.97 40.79 -16.18
CA ILE A 994 -32.10 41.04 -17.07
C ILE A 994 -33.12 39.88 -17.11
#